data_b3ec178ab3a75f21fce08d2f6908dc7d
#
_entry.id   b3ec178ab3a75f21fce08d2f6908dc7d
#
_cell.length_a   1.000
_cell.length_b   1.000
_cell.length_c   1.000
_cell.angle_alpha   90.00
_cell.angle_beta   90.00
_cell.angle_gamma   90.00
#
_symmetry.space_group_name_H-M   'P 1'
#
loop_
_entity.id
_entity.type
_entity.pdbx_description
1 polymer ?
#
loop_
_entity_poly.entity_id
_entity_poly.type
_entity_poly.pdbx_seq_one_letter_code
_entity_poly.pdbx_strand_id
1 'polypeptide(L)'
;MNAVANPIPARHKNVNRAEVCDANFIEFVRDWNGTPAAPGAHPSAPITPDSLCTREDFVQLFDSQLISRHLDLMARVLRVKNKVFYTIGSSGHEGNAMVARLTRHTDPAFLHYRSGGFMAERFRKLPGMDPIMDSALSFAASAEDPASGGRHKVWGSKPLWVLPQTSTIASHLPKALGTAVAIEQARRIGHTLPVPADSIAICSFGDASANHATAQTAFNAAAWTAYQKLPAPVLFVCEDNGIGISVKTPTDWISASFSGRRDLDYFYANGLDLAAGYEGVARAVHHCRTTRRPTFLHLRTTRIMGHAGTDFEIEWRSFEELMAVEATDPLLRSAAIALASGVYTKEQLLARYEDFRAKCFAAAEAADRTPKLTSLAEVVAPLAPYSAAKVKAEAQRADYETQRVKAFGGAEKLPEKQPPRHLAIQINNALHDLMAKYPESLLFGEDVAQKGGVYTVTKGLHKAFKNARVFNTLLDETMIFGLAQGFANMGMLPIPEIQYLAYFHNAGDQIRGEAASLQFFSNNQYKNPMLVRMAGLGYQRGFGGHFHNDNSIAALRDIPGLVVGCPSRGDDAAMMLRTLAALAKVDGRVAIFLEPIAMYMAKDLYAAGDGEWSFAYPSPDQAMPLGEARVYNDAANDLIIFTYGNGVTMSLRAAREIEKAQGWNVRVVDLRWLVPLNEAQIAAQAKTAKRILIVDEGRHSAGVGEGVITAIAEAGFGATPFKRVVGADTYTPLAGAAFLVLPGENDIVAAASALT
;
A
#
# COMPACT_ATOMS: atom_id res chain seq x y z
N MET A 1 18.85 35.23 21.38
CA MET A 1 17.76 35.70 22.25
C MET A 1 17.53 34.64 23.32
N ASN A 2 17.81 34.98 24.58
CA ASN A 2 17.78 34.04 25.66
C ASN A 2 16.40 33.46 25.85
N ALA A 3 16.35 32.14 25.89
CA ALA A 3 15.20 31.37 26.22
C ALA A 3 14.55 31.85 27.51
N VAL A 4 13.25 31.87 27.56
CA VAL A 4 12.48 31.94 28.79
C VAL A 4 12.85 30.74 29.63
N ALA A 5 13.92 30.84 30.39
CA ALA A 5 14.33 29.81 31.32
C ALA A 5 13.83 30.22 32.70
N ASN A 6 12.54 29.93 32.97
CA ASN A 6 12.18 29.66 34.32
C ASN A 6 12.14 28.13 34.48
N PRO A 7 12.96 27.55 35.36
CA PRO A 7 12.95 26.12 35.58
C PRO A 7 11.59 25.74 36.17
N ILE A 8 10.86 24.92 35.39
CA ILE A 8 9.65 24.28 35.86
C ILE A 8 10.04 23.42 37.08
N PRO A 9 9.40 23.60 38.27
CA PRO A 9 9.81 22.90 39.48
C PRO A 9 9.84 21.40 39.30
N ALA A 10 10.78 20.74 39.97
CA ALA A 10 10.98 19.29 40.00
C ALA A 10 9.76 18.52 40.52
N ARG A 11 8.65 18.63 39.85
CA ARG A 11 7.48 17.80 40.09
C ARG A 11 7.74 16.49 39.31
N HIS A 12 7.88 15.35 40.06
CA HIS A 12 7.26 14.16 39.50
C HIS A 12 8.12 13.00 39.02
N LYS A 13 8.65 12.26 39.98
CA LYS A 13 9.10 10.89 39.70
C LYS A 13 7.93 9.92 39.39
N ASN A 14 6.68 10.28 39.69
CA ASN A 14 5.51 9.38 39.61
C ASN A 14 4.28 10.00 38.92
N VAL A 15 4.40 11.07 38.15
CA VAL A 15 3.25 11.75 37.50
C VAL A 15 3.15 11.40 36.05
N ASN A 16 1.90 11.26 35.54
CA ASN A 16 1.57 11.10 34.15
C ASN A 16 2.09 12.29 33.34
N ARG A 17 2.92 12.05 32.33
CA ARG A 17 3.50 13.08 31.47
C ARG A 17 2.46 14.00 30.81
N ALA A 18 1.26 13.50 30.56
CA ALA A 18 0.17 14.31 30.04
C ALA A 18 -0.25 15.41 31.04
N GLU A 19 -0.32 15.09 32.33
CA GLU A 19 -0.65 16.06 33.39
C GLU A 19 0.45 17.09 33.57
N VAL A 20 1.72 16.70 33.42
CA VAL A 20 2.86 17.64 33.43
C VAL A 20 2.76 18.64 32.30
N CYS A 21 2.57 18.19 31.07
CA CYS A 21 2.46 19.09 29.89
C CYS A 21 1.28 20.05 30.03
N ASP A 22 0.19 19.58 30.57
CA ASP A 22 -1.02 20.36 30.83
C ASP A 22 -0.76 21.44 31.90
N ALA A 23 -0.18 21.07 33.04
CA ALA A 23 0.18 22.00 34.08
C ALA A 23 1.20 23.05 33.61
N ASN A 24 2.21 22.64 32.84
CA ASN A 24 3.23 23.51 32.29
C ASN A 24 2.62 24.63 31.43
N PHE A 25 1.63 24.31 30.58
CA PHE A 25 0.96 25.30 29.75
C PHE A 25 0.19 26.31 30.60
N ILE A 26 -0.60 25.83 31.57
CA ILE A 26 -1.43 26.67 32.43
C ILE A 26 -0.56 27.58 33.30
N GLU A 27 0.47 27.05 33.94
CA GLU A 27 1.43 27.80 34.77
C GLU A 27 2.16 28.86 33.92
N PHE A 28 2.65 28.48 32.72
CA PHE A 28 3.32 29.40 31.80
C PHE A 28 2.45 30.62 31.46
N VAL A 29 1.17 30.41 31.15
CA VAL A 29 0.25 31.51 30.80
C VAL A 29 -0.05 32.36 32.02
N ARG A 30 -0.26 31.77 33.21
CA ARG A 30 -0.48 32.52 34.47
C ARG A 30 0.70 33.41 34.85
N ASP A 31 1.90 32.86 34.76
CA ASP A 31 3.13 33.49 35.22
C ASP A 31 3.74 34.41 34.18
N TRP A 32 3.21 34.45 32.94
CA TRP A 32 3.71 35.35 31.91
C TRP A 32 3.64 36.80 32.35
N ASN A 33 4.77 37.51 32.27
CA ASN A 33 4.93 38.87 32.76
C ASN A 33 5.47 39.86 31.70
N GLY A 34 5.45 39.46 30.42
CA GLY A 34 5.83 40.31 29.31
C GLY A 34 4.84 41.47 29.08
N THR A 35 5.26 42.47 28.32
CA THR A 35 4.38 43.59 27.95
C THR A 35 3.63 43.26 26.64
N PRO A 36 2.31 43.23 26.62
CA PRO A 36 1.56 43.00 25.39
C PRO A 36 1.64 44.22 24.46
N ALA A 37 1.62 43.98 23.16
CA ALA A 37 1.45 45.04 22.17
C ALA A 37 0.06 45.70 22.30
N ALA A 38 -0.10 46.91 21.81
CA ALA A 38 -1.37 47.61 21.82
C ALA A 38 -2.43 46.77 21.07
N PRO A 39 -3.66 46.64 21.64
CA PRO A 39 -4.73 45.91 20.99
C PRO A 39 -5.20 46.64 19.72
N GLY A 40 -5.84 45.90 18.78
CA GLY A 40 -6.52 46.50 17.61
C GLY A 40 -5.75 46.44 16.29
N ALA A 41 -4.63 45.73 16.22
CA ALA A 41 -3.98 45.48 14.93
C ALA A 41 -4.88 44.62 14.01
N HIS A 42 -4.90 44.97 12.72
CA HIS A 42 -5.76 44.32 11.72
C HIS A 42 -5.47 42.80 11.63
N PRO A 43 -6.48 41.92 11.42
CA PRO A 43 -6.28 40.47 11.29
C PRO A 43 -5.27 40.05 10.20
N SER A 44 -5.20 40.80 9.10
CA SER A 44 -4.24 40.56 8.01
C SER A 44 -2.81 41.11 8.28
N ALA A 45 -2.61 41.82 9.40
CA ALA A 45 -1.26 42.28 9.76
C ALA A 45 -0.36 41.10 10.18
N PRO A 46 0.95 41.16 9.98
CA PRO A 46 1.88 40.16 10.48
C PRO A 46 1.73 39.94 11.99
N ILE A 47 1.85 38.69 12.45
CA ILE A 47 1.77 38.36 13.89
C ILE A 47 2.99 38.90 14.65
N THR A 48 4.16 38.93 14.01
CA THR A 48 5.38 39.59 14.44
C THR A 48 5.94 40.39 13.27
N PRO A 49 6.75 41.48 13.50
CA PRO A 49 7.20 42.38 12.44
C PRO A 49 7.82 41.68 11.22
N ASP A 50 8.56 40.59 11.44
CA ASP A 50 9.34 39.90 10.42
C ASP A 50 8.64 38.61 9.92
N SER A 51 7.37 38.39 10.24
CA SER A 51 6.66 37.17 9.86
C SER A 51 5.74 37.37 8.67
N LEU A 52 5.68 36.37 7.77
CA LEU A 52 4.66 36.27 6.74
C LEU A 52 3.33 35.70 7.30
N CYS A 53 3.33 35.12 8.51
CA CYS A 53 2.14 34.62 9.17
C CYS A 53 1.30 35.82 9.64
N THR A 54 0.07 35.91 9.13
CA THR A 54 -0.88 36.94 9.58
C THR A 54 -1.41 36.63 10.98
N ARG A 55 -1.98 37.61 11.66
CA ARG A 55 -2.63 37.42 12.97
C ARG A 55 -3.77 36.41 12.87
N GLU A 56 -4.55 36.46 11.81
CA GLU A 56 -5.64 35.52 11.55
C GLU A 56 -5.11 34.10 11.33
N ASP A 57 -4.09 33.93 10.46
CA ASP A 57 -3.45 32.63 10.25
C ASP A 57 -2.89 32.06 11.54
N PHE A 58 -2.21 32.89 12.33
CA PHE A 58 -1.64 32.49 13.61
C PHE A 58 -2.70 31.98 14.58
N VAL A 59 -3.84 32.70 14.73
CA VAL A 59 -4.94 32.30 15.61
C VAL A 59 -5.47 30.94 15.21
N GLN A 60 -5.73 30.72 13.92
CA GLN A 60 -6.26 29.46 13.41
C GLN A 60 -5.26 28.31 13.57
N LEU A 61 -3.99 28.54 13.30
CA LEU A 61 -2.93 27.57 13.51
C LEU A 61 -2.76 27.22 15.00
N PHE A 62 -2.82 28.22 15.88
CA PHE A 62 -2.72 27.98 17.32
C PHE A 62 -3.92 27.16 17.84
N ASP A 63 -5.13 27.45 17.36
CA ASP A 63 -6.29 26.61 17.64
C ASP A 63 -6.08 25.15 17.22
N SER A 64 -5.52 24.95 16.04
CA SER A 64 -5.22 23.58 15.55
C SER A 64 -4.17 22.87 16.40
N GLN A 65 -3.19 23.61 16.92
CA GLN A 65 -2.24 23.10 17.92
C GLN A 65 -2.96 22.70 19.22
N LEU A 66 -3.85 23.55 19.73
CA LEU A 66 -4.60 23.29 20.96
C LEU A 66 -5.51 22.07 20.83
N ILE A 67 -6.24 21.96 19.70
CA ILE A 67 -7.07 20.77 19.40
C ILE A 67 -6.21 19.51 19.39
N SER A 68 -5.10 19.49 18.66
CA SER A 68 -4.19 18.36 18.59
C SER A 68 -3.66 17.95 19.96
N ARG A 69 -3.25 18.91 20.78
CA ARG A 69 -2.77 18.67 22.15
C ARG A 69 -3.85 18.08 23.02
N HIS A 70 -5.07 18.64 23.04
CA HIS A 70 -6.15 18.13 23.87
C HIS A 70 -6.65 16.75 23.44
N LEU A 71 -6.60 16.41 22.15
CA LEU A 71 -6.85 15.04 21.69
C LEU A 71 -5.84 14.05 22.27
N ASP A 72 -4.55 14.41 22.33
CA ASP A 72 -3.51 13.57 22.94
C ASP A 72 -3.69 13.42 24.46
N LEU A 73 -3.97 14.54 25.15
CA LEU A 73 -4.19 14.54 26.60
C LEU A 73 -5.41 13.68 26.96
N MET A 74 -6.52 13.90 26.28
CA MET A 74 -7.76 13.14 26.43
C MET A 74 -7.52 11.64 26.18
N ALA A 75 -6.83 11.29 25.08
CA ALA A 75 -6.57 9.90 24.73
C ALA A 75 -5.76 9.19 25.82
N ARG A 76 -4.75 9.85 26.43
CA ARG A 76 -3.95 9.27 27.51
C ARG A 76 -4.73 9.10 28.79
N VAL A 77 -5.57 10.05 29.16
CA VAL A 77 -6.44 9.97 30.36
C VAL A 77 -7.48 8.85 30.20
N LEU A 78 -8.12 8.75 29.04
CA LEU A 78 -9.19 7.78 28.79
C LEU A 78 -8.69 6.36 28.54
N ARG A 79 -7.43 6.20 28.11
CA ARG A 79 -6.83 4.87 27.94
C ARG A 79 -6.82 4.07 29.25
N VAL A 80 -6.51 4.70 30.36
CA VAL A 80 -6.52 4.05 31.70
C VAL A 80 -7.92 3.49 32.03
N LYS A 81 -8.97 4.08 31.44
CA LYS A 81 -10.36 3.65 31.59
C LYS A 81 -10.83 2.67 30.50
N ASN A 82 -9.92 2.17 29.65
CA ASN A 82 -10.22 1.31 28.49
C ASN A 82 -11.25 1.91 27.50
N LYS A 83 -11.28 3.23 27.37
CA LYS A 83 -12.17 3.95 26.43
C LYS A 83 -11.47 4.38 25.14
N VAL A 84 -10.16 4.32 25.13
CA VAL A 84 -9.28 4.64 24.00
C VAL A 84 -8.22 3.55 23.85
N PHE A 85 -7.96 3.10 22.63
CA PHE A 85 -7.14 1.91 22.40
C PHE A 85 -5.75 2.19 21.82
N TYR A 86 -5.55 3.31 21.12
CA TYR A 86 -4.29 3.66 20.47
C TYR A 86 -3.90 5.10 20.80
N THR A 87 -2.70 5.29 21.37
CA THR A 87 -2.29 6.56 21.95
C THR A 87 -0.90 7.04 21.53
N ILE A 88 -0.51 6.83 20.27
CA ILE A 88 0.65 7.55 19.70
C ILE A 88 0.23 9.00 19.53
N GLY A 89 0.84 9.89 20.33
CA GLY A 89 0.49 11.31 20.35
C GLY A 89 1.25 12.14 19.32
N SER A 90 0.69 13.32 19.04
CA SER A 90 1.26 14.34 18.16
C SER A 90 1.98 15.46 18.90
N SER A 91 1.98 15.42 20.25
CA SER A 91 2.50 16.47 21.12
C SER A 91 3.97 16.79 20.84
N GLY A 92 4.24 18.05 20.48
CA GLY A 92 5.52 18.57 20.02
C GLY A 92 5.70 18.65 18.49
N HIS A 93 4.81 18.01 17.73
CA HIS A 93 4.77 18.04 16.27
C HIS A 93 3.72 19.01 15.70
N GLU A 94 3.01 19.75 16.54
CA GLU A 94 1.85 20.56 16.13
C GLU A 94 2.20 21.68 15.13
N GLY A 95 3.49 22.01 14.94
CA GLY A 95 3.96 22.91 13.89
C GLY A 95 3.67 22.40 12.45
N ASN A 96 3.40 21.10 12.27
CA ASN A 96 2.99 20.54 10.98
C ASN A 96 1.65 21.10 10.48
N ALA A 97 0.87 21.77 11.34
CA ALA A 97 -0.32 22.53 10.94
C ALA A 97 -0.01 23.59 9.87
N MET A 98 1.20 24.20 9.87
CA MET A 98 1.61 25.14 8.83
C MET A 98 1.59 24.53 7.43
N VAL A 99 1.96 23.25 7.31
CA VAL A 99 1.92 22.52 6.03
C VAL A 99 0.48 22.38 5.54
N ALA A 100 -0.45 22.03 6.45
CA ALA A 100 -1.87 21.95 6.12
C ALA A 100 -2.44 23.32 5.73
N ARG A 101 -2.05 24.40 6.43
CA ARG A 101 -2.49 25.76 6.14
C ARG A 101 -2.11 26.19 4.73
N LEU A 102 -0.89 25.93 4.31
CA LEU A 102 -0.30 26.38 3.07
C LEU A 102 -0.56 25.45 1.87
N THR A 103 -1.18 24.28 2.08
CA THR A 103 -1.57 23.36 1.05
C THR A 103 -3.11 23.28 0.91
N ARG A 104 -3.62 22.73 -0.20
CA ARG A 104 -5.06 22.61 -0.46
C ARG A 104 -5.61 21.31 0.14
N HIS A 105 -6.89 21.26 0.51
CA HIS A 105 -7.52 20.01 0.93
C HIS A 105 -7.58 18.96 -0.18
N THR A 106 -7.44 19.37 -1.45
CA THR A 106 -7.38 18.50 -2.63
C THR A 106 -5.96 18.02 -2.98
N ASP A 107 -4.93 18.47 -2.27
CA ASP A 107 -3.58 17.92 -2.41
C ASP A 107 -3.50 16.58 -1.67
N PRO A 108 -3.26 15.44 -2.33
CA PRO A 108 -3.17 14.14 -1.65
C PRO A 108 -2.11 14.14 -0.57
N ALA A 109 -2.47 13.68 0.64
CA ALA A 109 -1.58 13.67 1.79
C ALA A 109 -1.40 12.25 2.35
N PHE A 110 -0.16 11.89 2.59
CA PHE A 110 0.31 10.64 3.19
C PHE A 110 1.04 11.01 4.47
N LEU A 111 0.40 10.79 5.62
CA LEU A 111 0.79 11.46 6.84
C LEU A 111 1.58 10.57 7.80
N HIS A 112 2.51 11.18 8.50
CA HIS A 112 3.09 10.63 9.70
C HIS A 112 2.02 10.41 10.77
N TYR A 113 2.19 9.41 11.63
CA TYR A 113 1.21 9.12 12.70
C TYR A 113 1.09 10.24 13.75
N ARG A 114 2.03 11.22 13.79
CA ARG A 114 1.99 12.39 14.69
C ARG A 114 1.41 13.64 14.03
N SER A 115 0.60 13.51 13.02
CA SER A 115 0.08 14.62 12.22
C SER A 115 -1.24 15.21 12.76
N GLY A 116 -1.46 15.21 14.08
CA GLY A 116 -2.68 15.76 14.68
C GLY A 116 -2.90 17.24 14.37
N GLY A 117 -1.84 18.07 14.45
CA GLY A 117 -1.93 19.50 14.09
C GLY A 117 -2.25 19.71 12.62
N PHE A 118 -1.62 18.93 11.71
CA PHE A 118 -1.95 18.94 10.29
C PHE A 118 -3.43 18.60 10.06
N MET A 119 -3.94 17.54 10.67
CA MET A 119 -5.35 17.14 10.53
C MET A 119 -6.29 18.21 11.03
N ALA A 120 -6.11 18.71 12.26
CA ALA A 120 -6.95 19.76 12.83
C ALA A 120 -7.05 20.99 11.91
N GLU A 121 -5.92 21.42 11.31
CA GLU A 121 -5.91 22.53 10.36
C GLU A 121 -6.51 22.16 9.00
N ARG A 122 -6.29 20.94 8.52
CA ARG A 122 -6.82 20.47 7.23
C ARG A 122 -8.36 20.44 7.21
N PHE A 123 -8.97 20.05 8.31
CA PHE A 123 -10.43 20.01 8.47
C PHE A 123 -11.09 21.39 8.31
N ARG A 124 -10.40 22.47 8.72
CA ARG A 124 -10.92 23.85 8.55
C ARG A 124 -11.16 24.25 7.09
N LYS A 125 -10.52 23.56 6.15
CA LYS A 125 -10.62 23.87 4.71
C LYS A 125 -11.91 23.37 4.06
N LEU A 126 -12.67 22.54 4.76
CA LEU A 126 -13.93 22.00 4.27
C LEU A 126 -15.02 22.23 5.35
N PRO A 127 -15.94 23.20 5.14
CA PRO A 127 -16.99 23.50 6.12
C PRO A 127 -17.85 22.28 6.46
N GLY A 128 -18.24 22.17 7.72
CA GLY A 128 -19.14 21.11 8.21
C GLY A 128 -18.42 19.85 8.71
N MET A 129 -17.10 19.80 8.64
CA MET A 129 -16.33 18.71 9.22
C MET A 129 -15.89 19.04 10.66
N ASP A 130 -15.84 18.02 11.52
CA ASP A 130 -15.46 18.17 12.93
C ASP A 130 -14.20 17.33 13.23
N PRO A 131 -12.99 17.95 13.34
CA PRO A 131 -11.77 17.25 13.64
C PRO A 131 -11.77 16.58 15.01
N ILE A 132 -12.49 17.12 15.98
CA ILE A 132 -12.54 16.60 17.35
C ILE A 132 -13.40 15.34 17.39
N MET A 133 -14.61 15.39 16.82
CA MET A 133 -15.51 14.24 16.82
C MET A 133 -14.95 13.09 15.96
N ASP A 134 -14.48 13.36 14.73
CA ASP A 134 -13.92 12.33 13.85
C ASP A 134 -12.70 11.64 14.49
N SER A 135 -11.83 12.40 15.17
CA SER A 135 -10.71 11.81 15.92
C SER A 135 -11.19 11.01 17.12
N ALA A 136 -12.20 11.48 17.87
CA ALA A 136 -12.74 10.76 19.01
C ALA A 136 -13.38 9.42 18.59
N LEU A 137 -14.12 9.37 17.49
CA LEU A 137 -14.68 8.14 16.93
C LEU A 137 -13.59 7.13 16.57
N SER A 138 -12.48 7.61 15.96
CA SER A 138 -11.33 6.77 15.62
C SER A 138 -10.63 6.24 16.86
N PHE A 139 -10.38 7.07 17.88
CA PHE A 139 -9.80 6.65 19.17
C PHE A 139 -10.67 5.63 19.92
N ALA A 140 -11.98 5.76 19.83
CA ALA A 140 -12.94 4.86 20.49
C ALA A 140 -13.22 3.57 19.69
N ALA A 141 -12.56 3.35 18.55
CA ALA A 141 -12.81 2.24 17.62
C ALA A 141 -14.30 2.12 17.24
N SER A 142 -14.93 3.25 16.98
CA SER A 142 -16.35 3.32 16.58
C SER A 142 -16.55 2.77 15.18
N ALA A 143 -17.63 2.01 14.96
CA ALA A 143 -18.07 1.63 13.62
C ALA A 143 -18.47 2.84 12.75
N GLU A 144 -18.75 3.98 13.39
CA GLU A 144 -19.04 5.27 12.75
C GLU A 144 -17.77 6.09 12.44
N ASP A 145 -16.56 5.60 12.78
CA ASP A 145 -15.30 6.27 12.43
C ASP A 145 -15.23 6.51 10.91
N PRO A 146 -15.20 7.77 10.45
CA PRO A 146 -15.23 8.07 9.03
C PRO A 146 -13.95 7.64 8.29
N ALA A 147 -12.86 7.36 8.99
CA ALA A 147 -11.60 6.91 8.38
C ALA A 147 -11.55 5.39 8.19
N SER A 148 -11.80 4.62 9.26
CA SER A 148 -11.58 3.16 9.26
C SER A 148 -12.82 2.32 9.56
N GLY A 149 -13.92 2.94 9.99
CA GLY A 149 -15.10 2.21 10.45
C GLY A 149 -14.78 1.30 11.65
N GLY A 150 -13.95 1.76 12.56
CA GLY A 150 -13.60 1.05 13.80
C GLY A 150 -12.51 -0.03 13.67
N ARG A 151 -11.86 -0.15 12.50
CA ARG A 151 -10.84 -1.21 12.27
C ARG A 151 -9.47 -0.83 12.76
N HIS A 152 -9.13 0.45 12.72
CA HIS A 152 -7.84 0.93 13.21
C HIS A 152 -7.90 2.44 13.49
N LYS A 153 -7.06 2.94 14.40
CA LYS A 153 -6.87 4.38 14.56
C LYS A 153 -5.80 4.84 13.56
N VAL A 154 -6.24 5.54 12.53
CA VAL A 154 -5.39 6.13 11.48
C VAL A 154 -5.80 7.56 11.21
N TRP A 155 -4.85 8.39 10.76
CA TRP A 155 -5.20 9.64 10.12
C TRP A 155 -5.67 9.37 8.70
N GLY A 156 -6.91 9.73 8.39
CA GLY A 156 -7.49 9.50 7.07
C GLY A 156 -8.77 10.31 6.87
N SER A 157 -9.01 10.76 5.65
CA SER A 157 -10.25 11.44 5.28
C SER A 157 -10.39 11.48 3.77
N LYS A 158 -11.42 10.85 3.24
CA LYS A 158 -11.66 10.85 1.78
C LYS A 158 -11.96 12.25 1.24
N PRO A 159 -12.84 13.08 1.88
CA PRO A 159 -13.12 14.43 1.42
C PRO A 159 -11.91 15.36 1.42
N LEU A 160 -10.97 15.13 2.34
CA LEU A 160 -9.76 15.96 2.51
C LEU A 160 -8.53 15.39 1.80
N TRP A 161 -8.68 14.32 1.01
CA TRP A 161 -7.58 13.65 0.32
C TRP A 161 -6.44 13.27 1.25
N VAL A 162 -6.75 12.83 2.46
CA VAL A 162 -5.80 12.21 3.38
C VAL A 162 -5.96 10.70 3.27
N LEU A 163 -4.96 10.04 2.69
CA LEU A 163 -4.96 8.59 2.56
C LEU A 163 -4.56 7.97 3.90
N PRO A 164 -5.36 7.04 4.42
CA PRO A 164 -5.01 6.33 5.66
C PRO A 164 -3.65 5.67 5.55
N GLN A 165 -2.89 5.73 6.64
CA GLN A 165 -1.53 5.25 6.71
C GLN A 165 -1.35 4.26 7.85
N THR A 166 -0.64 3.17 7.60
CA THR A 166 -0.26 2.21 8.64
C THR A 166 0.84 2.76 9.55
N SER A 167 1.12 2.04 10.64
CA SER A 167 2.26 2.37 11.51
C SER A 167 3.59 1.80 11.00
N THR A 168 3.62 1.15 9.84
CA THR A 168 4.85 0.64 9.22
C THR A 168 5.73 1.80 8.80
N ILE A 169 6.93 1.86 9.37
CA ILE A 169 7.85 2.98 9.16
C ILE A 169 8.16 3.16 7.67
N ALA A 170 7.98 4.37 7.18
CA ALA A 170 8.33 4.83 5.84
C ALA A 170 7.62 4.13 4.66
N SER A 171 6.72 3.17 4.90
CA SER A 171 6.08 2.37 3.84
C SER A 171 5.25 3.21 2.85
N HIS A 172 4.79 4.39 3.26
CA HIS A 172 3.98 5.31 2.46
C HIS A 172 4.76 6.21 1.49
N LEU A 173 6.08 6.33 1.64
CA LEU A 173 6.87 7.24 0.82
C LEU A 173 6.86 6.84 -0.67
N PRO A 174 7.01 5.55 -1.06
CA PRO A 174 6.94 5.13 -2.45
C PRO A 174 5.60 5.49 -3.12
N LYS A 175 4.47 5.25 -2.44
CA LYS A 175 3.14 5.57 -3.01
C LYS A 175 2.88 7.08 -3.09
N ALA A 176 3.45 7.88 -2.20
CA ALA A 176 3.37 9.34 -2.27
C ALA A 176 4.09 9.88 -3.51
N LEU A 177 5.32 9.41 -3.77
CA LEU A 177 6.02 9.70 -5.00
C LEU A 177 5.26 9.20 -6.23
N GLY A 178 4.75 7.96 -6.17
CA GLY A 178 3.94 7.38 -7.23
C GLY A 178 2.71 8.24 -7.55
N THR A 179 2.06 8.81 -6.52
CA THR A 179 0.91 9.73 -6.70
C THR A 179 1.33 11.04 -7.37
N ALA A 180 2.48 11.62 -7.01
CA ALA A 180 3.02 12.80 -7.66
C ALA A 180 3.32 12.55 -9.15
N VAL A 181 3.94 11.42 -9.48
CA VAL A 181 4.19 10.99 -10.86
C VAL A 181 2.88 10.76 -11.60
N ALA A 182 1.88 10.16 -10.95
CA ALA A 182 0.57 9.87 -11.52
C ALA A 182 -0.19 11.13 -11.93
N ILE A 183 -0.14 12.20 -11.14
CA ILE A 183 -0.75 13.49 -11.48
C ILE A 183 -0.22 14.01 -12.83
N GLU A 184 1.08 13.91 -13.07
CA GLU A 184 1.69 14.35 -14.32
C GLU A 184 1.46 13.35 -15.46
N GLN A 185 1.46 12.06 -15.16
CA GLN A 185 1.24 11.03 -16.17
C GLN A 185 -0.18 11.06 -16.74
N ALA A 186 -1.18 11.37 -15.90
CA ALA A 186 -2.57 11.54 -16.33
C ALA A 186 -2.68 12.55 -17.47
N ARG A 187 -1.99 13.70 -17.39
CA ARG A 187 -1.95 14.71 -18.45
C ARG A 187 -1.42 14.15 -19.79
N ARG A 188 -0.39 13.28 -19.74
CA ARG A 188 0.25 12.69 -20.92
C ARG A 188 -0.65 11.70 -21.64
N ILE A 189 -1.50 10.99 -20.91
CA ILE A 189 -2.42 9.98 -21.47
C ILE A 189 -3.85 10.51 -21.64
N GLY A 190 -4.12 11.78 -21.30
CA GLY A 190 -5.45 12.37 -21.38
C GLY A 190 -6.45 11.82 -20.36
N HIS A 191 -5.97 11.35 -19.19
CA HIS A 191 -6.81 10.82 -18.11
C HIS A 191 -7.33 11.94 -17.21
N THR A 192 -8.62 11.86 -16.83
CA THR A 192 -9.23 12.81 -15.90
C THR A 192 -8.83 12.47 -14.45
N LEU A 193 -8.16 13.41 -13.80
CA LEU A 193 -7.76 13.26 -12.39
C LEU A 193 -8.92 13.48 -11.44
N PRO A 194 -8.93 12.80 -10.28
CA PRO A 194 -9.87 13.08 -9.20
C PRO A 194 -9.47 14.30 -8.35
N VAL A 195 -8.34 14.93 -8.64
CA VAL A 195 -7.79 16.13 -7.99
C VAL A 195 -7.40 17.18 -9.04
N PRO A 196 -7.25 18.46 -8.68
CA PRO A 196 -6.74 19.47 -9.61
C PRO A 196 -5.40 19.09 -10.24
N ALA A 197 -5.20 19.41 -11.51
CA ALA A 197 -4.01 19.03 -12.27
C ALA A 197 -2.71 19.66 -11.72
N ASP A 198 -2.81 20.77 -10.98
CA ASP A 198 -1.69 21.43 -10.32
C ASP A 198 -1.49 21.00 -8.85
N SER A 199 -2.21 19.96 -8.38
CA SER A 199 -2.01 19.38 -7.05
C SER A 199 -0.58 18.87 -6.86
N ILE A 200 -0.15 18.85 -5.59
CA ILE A 200 1.11 18.24 -5.14
C ILE A 200 0.79 17.08 -4.20
N ALA A 201 1.64 16.07 -4.15
CA ALA A 201 1.53 15.02 -3.15
C ALA A 201 2.33 15.41 -1.90
N ILE A 202 1.72 15.35 -0.73
CA ILE A 202 2.35 15.67 0.56
C ILE A 202 2.69 14.35 1.25
N CYS A 203 3.93 14.21 1.73
CA CYS A 203 4.36 13.01 2.44
C CYS A 203 5.13 13.37 3.70
N SER A 204 4.53 13.20 4.89
CA SER A 204 5.23 13.48 6.15
C SER A 204 5.73 12.21 6.83
N PHE A 205 6.89 12.31 7.49
CA PHE A 205 7.58 11.21 8.16
C PHE A 205 8.56 11.76 9.20
N GLY A 206 9.00 10.91 10.14
CA GLY A 206 9.97 11.29 11.16
C GLY A 206 11.43 11.19 10.65
N ASP A 207 12.36 11.89 11.32
CA ASP A 207 13.80 11.89 11.04
C ASP A 207 14.40 10.48 11.03
N ALA A 208 14.08 9.65 12.02
CA ALA A 208 14.54 8.27 12.08
C ALA A 208 14.02 7.42 10.89
N SER A 209 12.83 7.75 10.37
CA SER A 209 12.28 7.07 9.19
C SER A 209 13.09 7.35 7.92
N ALA A 210 13.79 8.48 7.84
CA ALA A 210 14.62 8.82 6.68
C ALA A 210 15.76 7.81 6.44
N ASN A 211 16.17 7.06 7.46
CA ASN A 211 17.18 5.99 7.33
C ASN A 211 16.62 4.70 6.71
N HIS A 212 15.30 4.49 6.71
CA HIS A 212 14.71 3.25 6.27
C HIS A 212 14.92 3.00 4.77
N ALA A 213 15.20 1.76 4.37
CA ALA A 213 15.43 1.40 2.97
C ALA A 213 14.30 1.87 2.05
N THR A 214 13.05 1.68 2.45
CA THR A 214 11.86 2.11 1.71
C THR A 214 11.79 3.63 1.52
N ALA A 215 12.26 4.43 2.51
CA ALA A 215 12.37 5.87 2.35
C ALA A 215 13.45 6.25 1.36
N GLN A 216 14.63 5.61 1.45
CA GLN A 216 15.75 5.87 0.54
C GLN A 216 15.40 5.51 -0.91
N THR A 217 14.65 4.45 -1.13
CA THR A 217 14.06 4.09 -2.42
C THR A 217 13.24 5.25 -3.00
N ALA A 218 12.31 5.82 -2.22
CA ALA A 218 11.48 6.93 -2.68
C ALA A 218 12.30 8.20 -2.99
N PHE A 219 13.28 8.54 -2.15
CA PHE A 219 14.16 9.69 -2.39
C PHE A 219 15.04 9.50 -3.63
N ASN A 220 15.59 8.29 -3.84
CA ASN A 220 16.37 7.97 -5.03
C ASN A 220 15.53 8.04 -6.29
N ALA A 221 14.32 7.48 -6.28
CA ALA A 221 13.43 7.51 -7.41
C ALA A 221 12.92 8.94 -7.72
N ALA A 222 12.69 9.77 -6.69
CA ALA A 222 12.35 11.18 -6.87
C ALA A 222 13.48 11.96 -7.54
N ALA A 223 14.71 11.80 -7.04
CA ALA A 223 15.91 12.42 -7.64
C ALA A 223 16.15 11.94 -9.07
N TRP A 224 15.98 10.62 -9.32
CA TRP A 224 16.09 10.06 -10.66
C TRP A 224 15.05 10.63 -11.64
N THR A 225 13.82 10.80 -11.18
CA THR A 225 12.74 11.40 -11.98
C THR A 225 13.08 12.85 -12.34
N ALA A 226 13.55 13.63 -11.38
CA ALA A 226 14.00 15.01 -11.59
C ALA A 226 15.23 15.10 -12.51
N TYR A 227 16.20 14.18 -12.37
CA TYR A 227 17.35 14.05 -13.28
C TYR A 227 16.91 13.85 -14.74
N GLN A 228 15.86 13.06 -14.98
CA GLN A 228 15.27 12.86 -16.29
C GLN A 228 14.44 14.06 -16.78
N LYS A 229 14.37 15.14 -16.02
CA LYS A 229 13.52 16.31 -16.28
C LYS A 229 12.04 15.97 -16.38
N LEU A 230 11.61 14.94 -15.64
CA LEU A 230 10.21 14.55 -15.52
C LEU A 230 9.64 15.22 -14.26
N PRO A 231 8.42 15.78 -14.34
CA PRO A 231 7.78 16.36 -13.18
C PRO A 231 7.38 15.28 -12.16
N ALA A 232 7.64 15.55 -10.89
CA ALA A 232 7.19 14.74 -9.75
C ALA A 232 6.96 15.64 -8.53
N PRO A 233 5.82 16.35 -8.47
CA PRO A 233 5.54 17.34 -7.44
C PRO A 233 5.21 16.69 -6.09
N VAL A 234 6.20 16.09 -5.46
CA VAL A 234 6.11 15.54 -4.10
C VAL A 234 6.79 16.48 -3.11
N LEU A 235 6.07 16.82 -2.04
CA LEU A 235 6.60 17.53 -0.88
C LEU A 235 6.86 16.52 0.24
N PHE A 236 8.10 16.10 0.40
CA PHE A 236 8.56 15.31 1.52
C PHE A 236 8.72 16.20 2.74
N VAL A 237 8.00 15.93 3.82
CA VAL A 237 8.07 16.70 5.08
C VAL A 237 8.71 15.83 6.15
N CYS A 238 9.98 16.06 6.41
CA CYS A 238 10.71 15.38 7.49
C CYS A 238 10.49 16.11 8.81
N GLU A 239 9.69 15.52 9.70
CA GLU A 239 9.42 16.04 11.04
C GLU A 239 10.55 15.58 11.97
N ASP A 240 11.59 16.40 12.10
CA ASP A 240 12.82 16.09 12.85
C ASP A 240 12.68 16.47 14.32
N ASN A 241 12.57 15.46 15.18
CA ASN A 241 12.51 15.58 16.63
C ASN A 241 13.77 15.08 17.36
N GLY A 242 14.78 14.61 16.62
CA GLY A 242 16.07 14.15 17.14
C GLY A 242 16.06 12.77 17.79
N ILE A 243 14.95 11.97 17.65
CA ILE A 243 14.86 10.66 18.30
C ILE A 243 13.94 9.70 17.56
N GLY A 244 14.44 8.46 17.29
CA GLY A 244 13.66 7.34 16.77
C GLY A 244 13.32 6.35 17.90
N ILE A 245 12.06 6.27 18.31
CA ILE A 245 11.58 5.49 19.46
C ILE A 245 12.35 5.88 20.72
N SER A 246 13.47 5.21 21.03
CA SER A 246 14.37 5.47 22.19
C SER A 246 15.81 5.81 21.78
N VAL A 247 16.12 5.79 20.47
CA VAL A 247 17.48 6.03 19.96
C VAL A 247 17.59 7.44 19.43
N LYS A 248 18.52 8.24 19.98
CA LYS A 248 18.78 9.59 19.48
C LYS A 248 19.35 9.52 18.05
N THR A 249 18.85 10.37 17.16
CA THR A 249 19.46 10.58 15.85
C THR A 249 20.68 11.51 15.99
N PRO A 250 21.72 11.37 15.12
CA PRO A 250 22.87 12.26 15.17
C PRO A 250 22.47 13.73 15.00
N THR A 251 23.18 14.64 15.66
CA THR A 251 22.99 16.08 15.47
C THR A 251 23.23 16.44 14.00
N ASP A 252 22.38 17.32 13.46
CA ASP A 252 22.42 17.79 12.07
C ASP A 252 22.32 16.70 10.99
N TRP A 253 21.93 15.47 11.38
CA TRP A 253 21.88 14.34 10.45
C TRP A 253 21.00 14.60 9.22
N ILE A 254 19.81 15.15 9.40
CA ILE A 254 18.89 15.43 8.27
C ILE A 254 19.45 16.54 7.38
N SER A 255 19.94 17.64 7.95
CA SER A 255 20.53 18.73 7.15
C SER A 255 21.77 18.26 6.39
N ALA A 256 22.67 17.51 7.04
CA ALA A 256 23.87 16.96 6.41
C ALA A 256 23.56 15.95 5.29
N SER A 257 22.50 15.15 5.46
CA SER A 257 22.14 14.12 4.49
C SER A 257 21.36 14.63 3.28
N PHE A 258 20.62 15.74 3.42
CA PHE A 258 19.64 16.17 2.42
C PHE A 258 19.90 17.55 1.83
N SER A 259 20.59 18.49 2.51
CA SER A 259 20.79 19.85 1.98
C SER A 259 21.61 19.89 0.68
N GLY A 260 22.52 18.94 0.47
CA GLY A 260 23.33 18.81 -0.74
C GLY A 260 22.89 17.69 -1.68
N ARG A 261 21.75 17.03 -1.42
CA ARG A 261 21.33 15.90 -2.24
C ARG A 261 20.86 16.36 -3.61
N ARG A 262 21.54 15.88 -4.65
CA ARG A 262 21.26 16.26 -6.03
C ARG A 262 19.82 15.91 -6.42
N ASP A 263 19.18 16.83 -7.16
CA ASP A 263 17.83 16.67 -7.73
C ASP A 263 16.70 16.45 -6.70
N LEU A 264 16.95 16.85 -5.43
CA LEU A 264 15.96 16.93 -4.36
C LEU A 264 16.11 18.27 -3.67
N ASP A 265 15.17 19.20 -3.91
CA ASP A 265 15.32 20.61 -3.51
C ASP A 265 14.99 20.78 -2.01
N TYR A 266 15.97 21.18 -1.21
CA TYR A 266 15.91 21.23 0.25
C TYR A 266 15.47 22.61 0.78
N PHE A 267 14.55 22.57 1.76
CA PHE A 267 14.07 23.73 2.54
C PHE A 267 14.06 23.38 4.02
N TYR A 268 14.27 24.40 4.85
CA TYR A 268 14.20 24.27 6.32
C TYR A 268 13.11 25.18 6.88
N ALA A 269 12.40 24.70 7.92
CA ALA A 269 11.47 25.49 8.71
C ALA A 269 11.52 25.08 10.19
N ASN A 270 11.37 26.06 11.08
CA ASN A 270 11.29 25.82 12.51
C ASN A 270 9.82 25.55 12.91
N GLY A 271 9.44 24.29 13.05
CA GLY A 271 8.10 23.87 13.47
C GLY A 271 7.77 24.13 14.95
N LEU A 272 8.76 24.56 15.75
CA LEU A 272 8.55 24.95 17.15
C LEU A 272 8.05 26.39 17.30
N ASP A 273 8.05 27.18 16.22
CA ASP A 273 7.64 28.58 16.20
C ASP A 273 6.83 28.88 14.95
N LEU A 274 5.53 29.11 15.11
CA LEU A 274 4.61 29.36 13.99
C LEU A 274 4.97 30.64 13.21
N ALA A 275 5.41 31.69 13.90
CA ALA A 275 5.74 32.97 13.26
C ALA A 275 7.02 32.86 12.41
N ALA A 276 8.07 32.23 12.94
CA ALA A 276 9.35 32.08 12.28
C ALA A 276 9.37 30.96 11.23
N GLY A 277 8.62 29.87 11.45
CA GLY A 277 8.58 28.71 10.56
C GLY A 277 7.74 28.89 9.31
N TYR A 278 6.74 29.77 9.35
CA TYR A 278 5.73 29.93 8.31
C TYR A 278 6.33 30.20 6.92
N GLU A 279 7.31 31.11 6.82
CA GLU A 279 7.98 31.44 5.55
C GLU A 279 8.69 30.24 4.93
N GLY A 280 9.43 29.47 5.75
CA GLY A 280 10.14 28.28 5.27
C GLY A 280 9.20 27.25 4.65
N VAL A 281 8.07 27.01 5.30
CA VAL A 281 7.01 26.11 4.78
C VAL A 281 6.39 26.69 3.51
N ALA A 282 6.06 28.01 3.49
CA ALA A 282 5.46 28.66 2.33
C ALA A 282 6.36 28.60 1.10
N ARG A 283 7.66 28.81 1.26
CA ARG A 283 8.66 28.69 0.19
C ARG A 283 8.73 27.27 -0.35
N ALA A 284 8.76 26.25 0.51
CA ALA A 284 8.80 24.85 0.10
C ALA A 284 7.55 24.43 -0.70
N VAL A 285 6.36 24.79 -0.19
CA VAL A 285 5.08 24.49 -0.85
C VAL A 285 4.98 25.19 -2.20
N HIS A 286 5.32 26.50 -2.24
CA HIS A 286 5.31 27.28 -3.47
C HIS A 286 6.27 26.69 -4.50
N HIS A 287 7.50 26.39 -4.11
CA HIS A 287 8.51 25.79 -4.97
C HIS A 287 8.04 24.46 -5.57
N CYS A 288 7.60 23.53 -4.74
CA CYS A 288 7.09 22.23 -5.18
C CYS A 288 5.96 22.38 -6.21
N ARG A 289 4.99 23.27 -5.95
CA ARG A 289 3.84 23.49 -6.82
C ARG A 289 4.20 24.15 -8.15
N THR A 290 5.05 25.16 -8.13
CA THR A 290 5.38 25.95 -9.33
C THR A 290 6.42 25.28 -10.21
N THR A 291 7.43 24.66 -9.63
CA THR A 291 8.50 23.98 -10.37
C THR A 291 8.15 22.54 -10.75
N ARG A 292 7.17 21.94 -10.07
CA ARG A 292 6.81 20.52 -10.20
C ARG A 292 7.97 19.56 -9.89
N ARG A 293 8.93 20.01 -9.08
CA ARG A 293 10.12 19.23 -8.68
C ARG A 293 9.93 18.60 -7.30
N PRO A 294 10.54 17.42 -7.07
CA PRO A 294 10.59 16.85 -5.71
C PRO A 294 11.24 17.82 -4.74
N THR A 295 10.56 18.07 -3.64
CA THR A 295 10.95 19.06 -2.64
C THR A 295 11.03 18.39 -1.27
N PHE A 296 12.10 18.66 -0.52
CA PHE A 296 12.31 18.16 0.83
C PHE A 296 12.22 19.32 1.83
N LEU A 297 11.21 19.29 2.67
CA LEU A 297 11.03 20.21 3.79
C LEU A 297 11.53 19.56 5.07
N HIS A 298 12.64 20.04 5.61
CA HIS A 298 13.11 19.71 6.95
C HIS A 298 12.36 20.58 7.96
N LEU A 299 11.39 20.01 8.64
CA LEU A 299 10.57 20.66 9.66
C LEU A 299 11.08 20.25 11.05
N ARG A 300 11.76 21.16 11.76
CA ARG A 300 12.20 20.92 13.13
C ARG A 300 10.99 20.78 14.04
N THR A 301 10.96 19.73 14.82
CA THR A 301 9.90 19.43 15.82
C THR A 301 10.53 18.97 17.13
N THR A 302 9.71 18.61 18.09
CA THR A 302 10.15 17.96 19.32
C THR A 302 9.14 16.86 19.67
N ARG A 303 9.51 15.90 20.54
CA ARG A 303 8.60 14.90 21.04
C ARG A 303 8.44 15.06 22.54
N ILE A 304 7.33 15.64 22.96
CA ILE A 304 7.07 16.00 24.36
C ILE A 304 6.73 14.78 25.22
N MET A 305 6.01 13.82 24.65
CA MET A 305 5.56 12.61 25.37
C MET A 305 6.28 11.38 24.84
N GLY A 306 6.22 10.27 25.58
CA GLY A 306 6.76 8.98 25.16
C GLY A 306 6.31 8.56 23.77
N HIS A 307 7.03 7.64 23.14
CA HIS A 307 6.75 7.19 21.76
C HIS A 307 5.31 6.71 21.60
N ALA A 308 4.84 5.89 22.53
CA ALA A 308 3.45 5.41 22.60
C ALA A 308 2.93 5.54 24.02
N GLY A 309 1.63 5.31 24.24
CA GLY A 309 1.02 5.47 25.57
C GLY A 309 1.48 4.48 26.64
N THR A 310 2.26 3.47 26.27
CA THR A 310 2.88 2.50 27.20
C THR A 310 4.34 2.82 27.52
N ASP A 311 4.90 3.85 26.91
CA ASP A 311 6.32 4.16 27.00
C ASP A 311 6.61 4.98 28.27
N PHE A 312 7.47 4.45 29.16
CA PHE A 312 7.93 5.11 30.38
C PHE A 312 9.33 5.68 30.16
N GLU A 313 9.42 6.88 29.60
CA GLU A 313 10.70 7.51 29.24
C GLU A 313 11.67 7.67 30.42
N ILE A 314 11.17 7.76 31.66
CA ILE A 314 12.00 7.89 32.86
C ILE A 314 12.89 6.67 33.14
N GLU A 315 12.64 5.52 32.51
CA GLU A 315 13.47 4.32 32.63
C GLU A 315 14.78 4.43 31.84
N TRP A 316 14.83 5.31 30.83
CA TRP A 316 15.96 5.41 29.90
C TRP A 316 16.39 6.84 29.56
N ARG A 317 15.69 7.87 30.09
CA ARG A 317 16.04 9.29 29.97
C ARG A 317 16.18 9.91 31.35
N SER A 318 17.17 10.81 31.49
CA SER A 318 17.27 11.57 32.72
C SER A 318 16.13 12.59 32.87
N PHE A 319 15.86 12.98 34.11
CA PHE A 319 14.82 13.97 34.40
C PHE A 319 15.18 15.34 33.77
N GLU A 320 16.47 15.73 33.79
CA GLU A 320 16.95 16.96 33.15
C GLU A 320 16.71 16.94 31.63
N GLU A 321 16.95 15.80 30.97
CA GLU A 321 16.66 15.66 29.54
C GLU A 321 15.17 15.83 29.24
N LEU A 322 14.30 15.26 30.09
CA LEU A 322 12.85 15.39 29.90
C LEU A 322 12.39 16.84 30.10
N MET A 323 12.90 17.53 31.14
CA MET A 323 12.60 18.94 31.38
C MET A 323 13.11 19.84 30.24
N ALA A 324 14.30 19.55 29.71
CA ALA A 324 14.85 20.30 28.58
C ALA A 324 13.96 20.17 27.33
N VAL A 325 13.40 18.99 27.09
CA VAL A 325 12.44 18.76 25.97
C VAL A 325 11.14 19.50 26.22
N GLU A 326 10.59 19.45 27.43
CA GLU A 326 9.36 20.18 27.81
C GLU A 326 9.50 21.68 27.62
N ALA A 327 10.67 22.24 27.90
CA ALA A 327 10.95 23.65 27.67
C ALA A 327 10.93 24.06 26.17
N THR A 328 11.02 23.10 25.25
CA THR A 328 10.92 23.34 23.81
C THR A 328 9.49 23.17 23.25
N ASP A 329 8.49 23.03 24.12
CA ASP A 329 7.10 22.83 23.72
C ASP A 329 6.61 23.96 22.77
N PRO A 330 6.18 23.65 21.55
CA PRO A 330 5.71 24.66 20.59
C PRO A 330 4.47 25.43 21.09
N LEU A 331 3.66 24.83 21.99
CA LEU A 331 2.50 25.52 22.55
C LEU A 331 2.91 26.65 23.49
N LEU A 332 3.98 26.50 24.27
CA LEU A 332 4.52 27.57 25.14
C LEU A 332 5.03 28.73 24.27
N ARG A 333 5.68 28.41 23.15
CA ARG A 333 6.13 29.45 22.23
C ARG A 333 4.97 30.18 21.58
N SER A 334 3.93 29.45 21.13
CA SER A 334 2.72 30.04 20.56
C SER A 334 1.97 30.90 21.60
N ALA A 335 1.88 30.45 22.86
CA ALA A 335 1.27 31.23 23.94
C ALA A 335 2.05 32.53 24.19
N ALA A 336 3.39 32.49 24.21
CA ALA A 336 4.22 33.70 24.35
C ALA A 336 3.97 34.72 23.22
N ILE A 337 3.91 34.24 21.97
CA ILE A 337 3.61 35.09 20.80
C ILE A 337 2.19 35.68 20.91
N ALA A 338 1.20 34.88 21.26
CA ALA A 338 -0.19 35.30 21.40
C ALA A 338 -0.37 36.42 22.45
N LEU A 339 0.27 36.26 23.61
CA LEU A 339 0.22 37.24 24.69
C LEU A 339 1.04 38.51 24.32
N ALA A 340 2.24 38.35 23.81
CA ALA A 340 3.09 39.48 23.43
C ALA A 340 2.51 40.31 22.28
N SER A 341 1.86 39.67 21.30
CA SER A 341 1.20 40.36 20.19
C SER A 341 -0.15 40.99 20.57
N GLY A 342 -0.65 40.73 21.78
CA GLY A 342 -1.98 41.18 22.21
C GLY A 342 -3.17 40.54 21.47
N VAL A 343 -2.95 39.37 20.86
CA VAL A 343 -4.04 38.57 20.24
C VAL A 343 -4.96 38.03 21.32
N TYR A 344 -4.42 37.60 22.45
CA TYR A 344 -5.14 37.16 23.63
C TYR A 344 -4.65 37.82 24.90
N THR A 345 -5.53 38.07 25.87
CA THR A 345 -5.16 38.23 27.29
C THR A 345 -4.90 36.84 27.90
N LYS A 346 -4.32 36.82 29.11
CA LYS A 346 -4.12 35.56 29.88
C LYS A 346 -5.44 34.80 30.08
N GLU A 347 -6.46 35.56 30.50
CA GLU A 347 -7.81 35.03 30.80
C GLU A 347 -8.45 34.44 29.54
N GLN A 348 -8.36 35.15 28.42
CA GLN A 348 -8.91 34.70 27.12
C GLN A 348 -8.19 33.42 26.66
N LEU A 349 -6.87 33.36 26.79
CA LEU A 349 -6.10 32.20 26.36
C LEU A 349 -6.39 30.97 27.23
N LEU A 350 -6.46 31.14 28.55
CA LEU A 350 -6.83 30.05 29.48
C LEU A 350 -8.26 29.57 29.23
N ALA A 351 -9.20 30.49 29.04
CA ALA A 351 -10.58 30.13 28.70
C ALA A 351 -10.68 29.31 27.41
N ARG A 352 -9.91 29.71 26.38
CA ARG A 352 -9.85 28.98 25.11
C ARG A 352 -9.22 27.60 25.25
N TYR A 353 -8.16 27.48 26.04
CA TYR A 353 -7.50 26.20 26.34
C TYR A 353 -8.48 25.23 27.00
N GLU A 354 -9.24 25.69 28.02
CA GLU A 354 -10.24 24.88 28.71
C GLU A 354 -11.47 24.54 27.84
N ASP A 355 -11.87 25.44 26.93
CA ASP A 355 -12.95 25.17 25.98
C ASP A 355 -12.61 23.99 25.06
N PHE A 356 -11.40 23.96 24.48
CA PHE A 356 -10.95 22.83 23.67
C PHE A 356 -10.81 21.54 24.47
N ARG A 357 -10.32 21.62 25.72
CA ARG A 357 -10.32 20.49 26.65
C ARG A 357 -11.71 19.90 26.80
N ALA A 358 -12.67 20.74 27.17
CA ALA A 358 -14.05 20.32 27.41
C ALA A 358 -14.67 19.68 26.16
N LYS A 359 -14.44 20.28 24.97
CA LYS A 359 -14.92 19.75 23.68
C LYS A 359 -14.33 18.37 23.37
N CYS A 360 -13.01 18.17 23.58
CA CYS A 360 -12.36 16.87 23.34
C CYS A 360 -12.90 15.78 24.27
N PHE A 361 -13.08 16.07 25.57
CA PHE A 361 -13.64 15.09 26.51
C PHE A 361 -15.12 14.79 26.22
N ALA A 362 -15.92 15.79 25.89
CA ALA A 362 -17.33 15.59 25.53
C ALA A 362 -17.47 14.74 24.24
N ALA A 363 -16.65 14.99 23.23
CA ALA A 363 -16.62 14.20 22.01
C ALA A 363 -16.20 12.75 22.28
N ALA A 364 -15.21 12.53 23.14
CA ALA A 364 -14.76 11.19 23.50
C ALA A 364 -15.84 10.40 24.27
N GLU A 365 -16.56 11.05 25.16
CA GLU A 365 -17.71 10.43 25.86
C GLU A 365 -18.86 10.10 24.90
N ALA A 366 -19.11 10.94 23.92
CA ALA A 366 -20.11 10.69 22.87
C ALA A 366 -19.66 9.50 22.01
N ALA A 367 -18.41 9.48 21.54
CA ALA A 367 -17.83 8.42 20.72
C ALA A 367 -17.77 7.03 21.44
N ASP A 368 -17.57 7.02 22.74
CA ASP A 368 -17.59 5.80 23.56
C ASP A 368 -18.93 5.06 23.48
N ARG A 369 -20.03 5.81 23.34
CA ARG A 369 -21.41 5.29 23.25
C ARG A 369 -21.82 4.83 21.87
N THR A 370 -21.04 5.11 20.85
CA THR A 370 -21.36 4.72 19.46
C THR A 370 -21.16 3.23 19.24
N PRO A 371 -21.82 2.64 18.22
CA PRO A 371 -21.67 1.22 17.89
C PRO A 371 -20.22 0.83 17.63
N LYS A 372 -19.88 -0.41 17.96
CA LYS A 372 -18.59 -1.05 17.64
C LYS A 372 -18.83 -2.17 16.65
N LEU A 373 -17.79 -2.65 15.96
CA LEU A 373 -17.88 -3.85 15.13
C LEU A 373 -18.19 -5.06 16.01
N THR A 374 -19.22 -5.85 15.66
CA THR A 374 -19.72 -6.94 16.50
C THR A 374 -19.68 -8.31 15.84
N SER A 375 -19.43 -8.37 14.53
CA SER A 375 -19.38 -9.62 13.78
C SER A 375 -18.16 -9.72 12.87
N LEU A 376 -17.71 -10.96 12.60
CA LEU A 376 -16.65 -11.23 11.63
C LEU A 376 -17.01 -10.67 10.24
N ALA A 377 -18.28 -10.81 9.84
CA ALA A 377 -18.76 -10.33 8.54
C ALA A 377 -18.56 -8.81 8.39
N GLU A 378 -18.90 -8.02 9.43
CA GLU A 378 -18.66 -6.57 9.45
C GLU A 378 -17.18 -6.25 9.36
N VAL A 379 -16.32 -6.95 10.11
CA VAL A 379 -14.88 -6.72 10.13
C VAL A 379 -14.28 -6.92 8.74
N VAL A 380 -14.58 -8.03 8.07
CA VAL A 380 -13.95 -8.41 6.81
C VAL A 380 -14.60 -7.79 5.56
N ALA A 381 -15.78 -7.20 5.66
CA ALA A 381 -16.55 -6.69 4.53
C ALA A 381 -15.76 -5.82 3.53
N PRO A 382 -14.89 -4.89 3.95
CA PRO A 382 -14.15 -4.04 3.03
C PRO A 382 -12.87 -4.69 2.48
N LEU A 383 -12.41 -5.82 3.03
CA LEU A 383 -11.11 -6.41 2.70
C LEU A 383 -11.04 -6.92 1.26
N ALA A 384 -12.05 -7.66 0.83
CA ALA A 384 -12.02 -8.39 -0.44
C ALA A 384 -13.41 -8.40 -1.12
N PRO A 385 -13.97 -7.22 -1.45
CA PRO A 385 -15.29 -7.18 -2.08
C PRO A 385 -15.27 -7.94 -3.41
N TYR A 386 -16.37 -8.62 -3.71
CA TYR A 386 -16.54 -9.34 -4.96
C TYR A 386 -17.94 -9.16 -5.53
N SER A 387 -18.03 -8.33 -6.57
CA SER A 387 -19.26 -8.03 -7.32
C SER A 387 -19.36 -8.94 -8.55
N ALA A 388 -19.63 -10.23 -8.37
CA ALA A 388 -19.52 -11.27 -9.40
C ALA A 388 -20.16 -10.89 -10.74
N ALA A 389 -21.41 -10.39 -10.73
CA ALA A 389 -22.12 -10.00 -11.95
C ALA A 389 -21.46 -8.83 -12.67
N LYS A 390 -20.99 -7.80 -11.93
CA LYS A 390 -20.32 -6.64 -12.50
C LYS A 390 -18.93 -7.01 -13.04
N VAL A 391 -18.18 -7.83 -12.30
CA VAL A 391 -16.88 -8.34 -12.74
C VAL A 391 -17.02 -9.16 -14.01
N LYS A 392 -18.01 -10.06 -14.08
CA LYS A 392 -18.31 -10.85 -15.29
C LYS A 392 -18.63 -9.94 -16.48
N ALA A 393 -19.55 -8.99 -16.30
CA ALA A 393 -19.94 -8.06 -17.35
C ALA A 393 -18.74 -7.24 -17.84
N GLU A 394 -17.89 -6.73 -16.93
CA GLU A 394 -16.70 -5.97 -17.30
C GLU A 394 -15.65 -6.87 -17.98
N ALA A 395 -15.41 -8.09 -17.48
CA ALA A 395 -14.47 -9.02 -18.09
C ALA A 395 -14.86 -9.35 -19.54
N GLN A 396 -16.16 -9.54 -19.78
CA GLN A 396 -16.73 -9.88 -21.09
C GLN A 396 -17.05 -8.66 -21.99
N ARG A 397 -16.82 -7.43 -21.53
CA ARG A 397 -17.06 -6.23 -22.31
C ARG A 397 -16.13 -6.20 -23.56
N ALA A 398 -16.72 -6.07 -24.74
CA ALA A 398 -16.04 -6.18 -26.04
C ALA A 398 -16.29 -4.98 -26.98
N ASP A 399 -16.73 -3.83 -26.46
CA ASP A 399 -17.10 -2.62 -27.19
C ASP A 399 -15.90 -1.75 -27.65
N TYR A 400 -14.72 -2.32 -27.76
CA TYR A 400 -13.45 -1.62 -28.07
C TYR A 400 -12.73 -2.17 -29.32
N GLU A 401 -13.45 -2.71 -30.27
CA GLU A 401 -12.86 -3.34 -31.47
C GLU A 401 -12.00 -2.36 -32.29
N THR A 402 -12.43 -1.11 -32.44
CA THR A 402 -11.66 -0.09 -33.15
C THR A 402 -10.27 0.12 -32.52
N GLN A 403 -10.21 0.15 -31.19
CA GLN A 403 -8.96 0.28 -30.44
C GLN A 403 -8.08 -0.97 -30.60
N ARG A 404 -8.69 -2.16 -30.63
CA ARG A 404 -7.98 -3.42 -30.89
C ARG A 404 -7.36 -3.43 -32.28
N VAL A 405 -8.14 -3.14 -33.32
CA VAL A 405 -7.66 -3.09 -34.71
C VAL A 405 -6.47 -2.14 -34.81
N LYS A 406 -6.53 -0.99 -34.16
CA LYS A 406 -5.42 -0.03 -34.11
C LYS A 406 -4.20 -0.61 -33.39
N ALA A 407 -4.40 -1.25 -32.24
CA ALA A 407 -3.32 -1.79 -31.41
C ALA A 407 -2.59 -2.94 -32.10
N PHE A 408 -3.30 -3.81 -32.78
CA PHE A 408 -2.74 -4.94 -33.53
C PHE A 408 -2.24 -4.53 -34.95
N GLY A 409 -2.62 -3.34 -35.44
CA GLY A 409 -2.17 -2.81 -36.72
C GLY A 409 -2.92 -3.38 -37.94
N GLY A 410 -4.17 -3.81 -37.76
CA GLY A 410 -5.07 -4.27 -38.83
C GLY A 410 -6.08 -5.32 -38.31
N ALA A 411 -7.27 -5.34 -38.93
CA ALA A 411 -8.33 -6.28 -38.54
C ALA A 411 -7.96 -7.75 -38.86
N GLU A 412 -7.12 -7.99 -39.85
CA GLU A 412 -6.60 -9.30 -40.24
C GLU A 412 -5.53 -9.81 -39.27
N LYS A 413 -4.95 -8.93 -38.43
CA LYS A 413 -3.93 -9.26 -37.41
C LYS A 413 -4.50 -9.54 -36.05
N LEU A 414 -5.81 -9.45 -35.88
CA LEU A 414 -6.46 -9.77 -34.62
C LEU A 414 -6.13 -11.22 -34.18
N PRO A 415 -5.83 -11.47 -32.94
CA PRO A 415 -5.25 -12.75 -32.49
C PRO A 415 -6.20 -13.95 -32.67
N GLU A 416 -7.51 -13.75 -32.59
CA GLU A 416 -8.52 -14.79 -32.85
C GLU A 416 -8.57 -15.23 -34.32
N LYS A 417 -7.97 -14.47 -35.23
CA LYS A 417 -7.83 -14.83 -36.63
C LYS A 417 -6.48 -15.50 -36.96
N GLN A 418 -5.60 -15.60 -35.95
CA GLN A 418 -4.28 -16.20 -36.10
C GLN A 418 -4.32 -17.70 -35.75
N PRO A 419 -3.37 -18.50 -36.26
CA PRO A 419 -3.25 -19.89 -35.83
C PRO A 419 -3.06 -20.02 -34.30
N PRO A 420 -3.37 -21.18 -33.71
CA PRO A 420 -3.11 -21.47 -32.31
C PRO A 420 -1.68 -21.15 -31.88
N ARG A 421 -1.49 -20.61 -30.68
CA ARG A 421 -0.21 -20.15 -30.15
C ARG A 421 0.04 -20.67 -28.74
N HIS A 422 1.31 -20.66 -28.37
CA HIS A 422 1.78 -20.97 -27.01
C HIS A 422 1.53 -19.83 -26.01
N LEU A 423 1.70 -20.12 -24.72
CA LEU A 423 1.37 -19.26 -23.59
C LEU A 423 1.91 -17.83 -23.70
N ALA A 424 3.20 -17.65 -23.99
CA ALA A 424 3.82 -16.30 -24.03
C ALA A 424 3.19 -15.39 -25.08
N ILE A 425 2.86 -15.90 -26.26
CA ILE A 425 2.19 -15.12 -27.31
C ILE A 425 0.76 -14.79 -26.91
N GLN A 426 0.05 -15.71 -26.25
CA GLN A 426 -1.31 -15.46 -25.80
C GLN A 426 -1.37 -14.41 -24.68
N ILE A 427 -0.41 -14.42 -23.75
CA ILE A 427 -0.26 -13.35 -22.75
C ILE A 427 0.02 -12.01 -23.43
N ASN A 428 0.94 -11.97 -24.39
CA ASN A 428 1.23 -10.74 -25.15
C ASN A 428 -0.02 -10.19 -25.86
N ASN A 429 -0.78 -11.06 -26.54
CA ASN A 429 -2.03 -10.69 -27.18
C ASN A 429 -3.05 -10.14 -26.17
N ALA A 430 -3.19 -10.80 -25.03
CA ALA A 430 -4.11 -10.36 -23.97
C ALA A 430 -3.70 -8.99 -23.37
N LEU A 431 -2.41 -8.72 -23.23
CA LEU A 431 -1.93 -7.41 -22.80
C LEU A 431 -2.22 -6.31 -23.85
N HIS A 432 -2.08 -6.59 -25.15
CA HIS A 432 -2.52 -5.68 -26.20
C HIS A 432 -4.03 -5.41 -26.13
N ASP A 433 -4.85 -6.44 -25.93
CA ASP A 433 -6.29 -6.33 -25.77
C ASP A 433 -6.66 -5.48 -24.54
N LEU A 434 -6.07 -5.77 -23.38
CA LEU A 434 -6.35 -5.04 -22.14
C LEU A 434 -5.96 -3.57 -22.24
N MET A 435 -4.80 -3.28 -22.83
CA MET A 435 -4.37 -1.89 -23.03
C MET A 435 -5.21 -1.16 -24.09
N ALA A 436 -5.80 -1.86 -25.04
CA ALA A 436 -6.78 -1.30 -25.96
C ALA A 436 -8.12 -1.03 -25.27
N LYS A 437 -8.55 -1.95 -24.38
CA LYS A 437 -9.79 -1.88 -23.62
C LYS A 437 -9.78 -0.76 -22.57
N TYR A 438 -8.63 -0.54 -21.91
CA TYR A 438 -8.46 0.41 -20.80
C TYR A 438 -7.47 1.51 -21.19
N PRO A 439 -7.95 2.65 -21.73
CA PRO A 439 -7.07 3.78 -22.09
C PRO A 439 -6.20 4.29 -20.96
N GLU A 440 -6.71 4.17 -19.72
CA GLU A 440 -6.05 4.55 -18.47
C GLU A 440 -5.03 3.52 -17.96
N SER A 441 -4.85 2.37 -18.63
CA SER A 441 -3.91 1.36 -18.18
C SER A 441 -2.46 1.73 -18.50
N LEU A 442 -1.55 1.37 -17.60
CA LEU A 442 -0.12 1.62 -17.67
C LEU A 442 0.65 0.33 -17.37
N LEU A 443 1.52 -0.10 -18.28
CA LEU A 443 2.38 -1.27 -18.09
C LEU A 443 3.81 -0.78 -17.85
N PHE A 444 4.41 -1.19 -16.73
CA PHE A 444 5.75 -0.76 -16.36
C PHE A 444 6.44 -1.80 -15.47
N GLY A 445 7.76 -1.70 -15.41
CA GLY A 445 8.65 -2.61 -14.71
C GLY A 445 10.04 -2.55 -15.29
N GLU A 446 10.83 -3.55 -15.03
CA GLU A 446 12.19 -3.66 -15.52
C GLU A 446 12.20 -4.24 -16.94
N ASP A 447 12.86 -3.54 -17.87
CA ASP A 447 13.05 -3.98 -19.27
C ASP A 447 11.77 -4.21 -20.10
N VAL A 448 10.59 -3.85 -19.60
CA VAL A 448 9.29 -4.14 -20.24
C VAL A 448 9.03 -3.32 -21.52
N ALA A 449 9.72 -2.19 -21.71
CA ALA A 449 9.47 -1.27 -22.80
C ALA A 449 10.10 -1.75 -24.13
N GLN A 450 11.21 -1.16 -24.58
CA GLN A 450 11.80 -1.43 -25.89
C GLN A 450 12.32 -2.86 -26.04
N LYS A 451 12.92 -3.42 -24.98
CA LYS A 451 13.41 -4.80 -24.97
C LYS A 451 12.26 -5.82 -25.03
N GLY A 452 11.11 -5.47 -24.45
CA GLY A 452 9.93 -6.33 -24.45
C GLY A 452 9.93 -7.40 -23.33
N GLY A 453 10.60 -7.12 -22.22
CA GLY A 453 10.75 -8.03 -21.07
C GLY A 453 11.86 -9.07 -21.27
N VAL A 454 12.24 -9.76 -20.19
CA VAL A 454 13.30 -10.77 -20.19
C VAL A 454 12.97 -11.93 -21.14
N TYR A 455 11.70 -12.34 -21.16
CA TYR A 455 11.19 -13.43 -21.99
C TYR A 455 10.42 -12.95 -23.21
N THR A 456 10.55 -11.67 -23.56
CA THR A 456 9.88 -11.04 -24.72
C THR A 456 8.34 -11.03 -24.66
N VAL A 457 7.74 -11.26 -23.48
CA VAL A 457 6.28 -11.33 -23.31
C VAL A 457 5.62 -9.97 -23.55
N THR A 458 6.31 -8.85 -23.30
CA THR A 458 5.81 -7.49 -23.53
C THR A 458 6.27 -6.89 -24.87
N LYS A 459 6.88 -7.69 -25.74
CA LYS A 459 7.38 -7.25 -27.05
C LYS A 459 6.27 -6.58 -27.89
N GLY A 460 6.58 -5.42 -28.43
CA GLY A 460 5.65 -4.67 -29.29
C GLY A 460 4.72 -3.71 -28.57
N LEU A 461 4.42 -3.90 -27.28
CA LEU A 461 3.53 -3.03 -26.49
C LEU A 461 4.01 -1.57 -26.47
N HIS A 462 5.31 -1.35 -26.23
CA HIS A 462 5.87 0.01 -26.27
C HIS A 462 5.70 0.69 -27.64
N LYS A 463 5.81 -0.05 -28.74
CA LYS A 463 5.57 0.47 -30.10
C LYS A 463 4.10 0.86 -30.28
N ALA A 464 3.17 0.02 -29.79
CA ALA A 464 1.72 0.23 -29.94
C ALA A 464 1.21 1.38 -29.04
N PHE A 465 1.62 1.42 -27.78
CA PHE A 465 1.05 2.32 -26.75
C PHE A 465 1.97 3.46 -26.33
N LYS A 466 3.21 3.51 -26.82
CA LYS A 466 4.22 4.55 -26.57
C LYS A 466 4.71 4.61 -25.13
N ASN A 467 5.75 5.42 -24.91
CA ASN A 467 6.38 5.59 -23.60
C ASN A 467 5.45 6.18 -22.52
N ALA A 468 4.37 6.83 -22.91
CA ALA A 468 3.39 7.35 -21.97
C ALA A 468 2.62 6.24 -21.25
N ARG A 469 2.52 5.04 -21.83
CA ARG A 469 1.74 3.93 -21.27
C ARG A 469 2.56 2.65 -21.05
N VAL A 470 3.73 2.51 -21.69
CA VAL A 470 4.63 1.37 -21.53
C VAL A 470 6.05 1.89 -21.31
N PHE A 471 6.59 1.76 -20.11
CA PHE A 471 7.88 2.35 -19.74
C PHE A 471 8.66 1.50 -18.73
N ASN A 472 9.98 1.66 -18.74
CA ASN A 472 10.86 1.04 -17.75
C ASN A 472 10.90 1.87 -16.46
N THR A 473 11.13 1.18 -15.35
CA THR A 473 11.37 1.76 -14.03
C THR A 473 12.84 1.63 -13.62
N LEU A 474 13.16 2.14 -12.44
CA LEU A 474 14.37 1.74 -11.74
C LEU A 474 14.29 0.25 -11.34
N LEU A 475 15.45 -0.37 -11.10
CA LEU A 475 15.59 -1.73 -10.56
C LEU A 475 15.26 -1.72 -9.07
N ASP A 476 13.97 -1.66 -8.75
CA ASP A 476 13.49 -1.53 -7.38
C ASP A 476 12.01 -1.93 -7.30
N GLU A 477 11.75 -3.14 -6.86
CA GLU A 477 10.40 -3.70 -6.78
C GLU A 477 9.53 -2.96 -5.76
N THR A 478 10.13 -2.41 -4.70
CA THR A 478 9.44 -1.54 -3.73
C THR A 478 8.88 -0.30 -4.43
N MET A 479 9.68 0.34 -5.29
CA MET A 479 9.24 1.53 -6.03
C MET A 479 8.26 1.20 -7.16
N ILE A 480 8.39 0.04 -7.81
CA ILE A 480 7.41 -0.44 -8.79
C ILE A 480 6.02 -0.51 -8.16
N PHE A 481 5.90 -1.07 -6.96
CA PHE A 481 4.62 -1.08 -6.22
C PHE A 481 4.21 0.31 -5.73
N GLY A 482 5.14 1.16 -5.35
CA GLY A 482 4.86 2.56 -5.01
C GLY A 482 4.24 3.32 -6.17
N LEU A 483 4.78 3.17 -7.38
CA LEU A 483 4.20 3.73 -8.61
C LEU A 483 2.80 3.17 -8.88
N ALA A 484 2.62 1.85 -8.77
CA ALA A 484 1.33 1.20 -8.99
C ALA A 484 0.24 1.76 -8.06
N GLN A 485 0.52 1.89 -6.77
CA GLN A 485 -0.40 2.47 -5.80
C GLN A 485 -0.72 3.95 -6.12
N GLY A 486 0.29 4.71 -6.52
CA GLY A 486 0.10 6.11 -6.92
C GLY A 486 -0.79 6.25 -8.15
N PHE A 487 -0.59 5.45 -9.19
CA PHE A 487 -1.45 5.42 -10.37
C PHE A 487 -2.88 4.98 -10.02
N ALA A 488 -3.03 3.96 -9.17
CA ALA A 488 -4.32 3.48 -8.70
C ALA A 488 -5.09 4.57 -7.93
N ASN A 489 -4.42 5.30 -7.03
CA ASN A 489 -5.01 6.40 -6.27
C ASN A 489 -5.52 7.54 -7.16
N MET A 490 -4.90 7.73 -8.31
CA MET A 490 -5.28 8.74 -9.31
C MET A 490 -6.26 8.20 -10.37
N GLY A 491 -6.86 7.02 -10.16
CA GLY A 491 -7.92 6.45 -10.99
C GLY A 491 -7.45 5.69 -12.23
N MET A 492 -6.15 5.47 -12.38
CA MET A 492 -5.57 4.68 -13.47
C MET A 492 -5.55 3.19 -13.13
N LEU A 493 -5.32 2.33 -14.13
CA LEU A 493 -5.17 0.89 -13.97
C LEU A 493 -3.70 0.47 -14.21
N PRO A 494 -2.88 0.40 -13.18
CA PRO A 494 -1.50 -0.06 -13.30
C PRO A 494 -1.41 -1.56 -13.57
N ILE A 495 -0.46 -1.92 -14.45
CA ILE A 495 -0.05 -3.30 -14.76
C ILE A 495 1.47 -3.38 -14.47
N PRO A 496 1.88 -3.39 -13.20
CA PRO A 496 3.29 -3.52 -12.84
C PRO A 496 3.78 -4.95 -13.12
N GLU A 497 5.05 -5.07 -13.56
CA GLU A 497 5.72 -6.34 -13.69
C GLU A 497 6.82 -6.47 -12.63
N ILE A 498 6.78 -7.55 -11.86
CA ILE A 498 7.88 -8.05 -11.06
C ILE A 498 8.54 -9.16 -11.86
N GLN A 499 9.81 -8.99 -12.16
CA GLN A 499 10.50 -9.79 -13.16
C GLN A 499 10.53 -11.28 -12.82
N TYR A 500 10.67 -11.62 -11.51
CA TYR A 500 10.63 -12.98 -10.99
C TYR A 500 9.91 -13.05 -9.65
N LEU A 501 9.19 -14.13 -9.40
CA LEU A 501 8.54 -14.39 -8.10
C LEU A 501 9.53 -14.30 -6.93
N ALA A 502 10.77 -14.72 -7.12
CA ALA A 502 11.84 -14.59 -6.12
C ALA A 502 12.07 -13.15 -5.64
N TYR A 503 11.84 -12.15 -6.51
CA TYR A 503 12.05 -10.74 -6.20
C TYR A 503 10.84 -10.08 -5.54
N PHE A 504 9.71 -10.80 -5.47
CA PHE A 504 8.55 -10.38 -4.70
C PHE A 504 8.91 -9.97 -3.26
N HIS A 505 9.87 -10.68 -2.63
CA HIS A 505 10.27 -10.42 -1.26
C HIS A 505 10.82 -9.00 -1.04
N ASN A 506 11.41 -8.37 -2.07
CA ASN A 506 11.86 -6.97 -2.01
C ASN A 506 10.68 -6.01 -1.91
N ALA A 507 9.52 -6.38 -2.42
CA ALA A 507 8.29 -5.58 -2.39
C ALA A 507 7.25 -6.10 -1.40
N GLY A 508 7.56 -7.12 -0.61
CA GLY A 508 6.61 -7.81 0.26
C GLY A 508 5.81 -6.88 1.19
N ASP A 509 6.47 -5.90 1.81
CA ASP A 509 5.78 -4.92 2.66
C ASP A 509 4.86 -4.00 1.85
N GLN A 510 5.26 -3.61 0.64
CA GLN A 510 4.40 -2.78 -0.22
C GLN A 510 3.13 -3.52 -0.67
N ILE A 511 3.22 -4.82 -0.88
CA ILE A 511 2.05 -5.63 -1.25
C ILE A 511 1.18 -5.87 -0.02
N ARG A 512 1.76 -6.41 1.06
CA ARG A 512 1.06 -6.82 2.29
C ARG A 512 0.62 -5.61 3.12
N GLY A 513 1.57 -4.74 3.47
CA GLY A 513 1.36 -3.63 4.40
C GLY A 513 0.61 -2.45 3.80
N GLU A 514 0.74 -2.23 2.49
CA GLU A 514 0.20 -1.05 1.84
C GLU A 514 -0.89 -1.38 0.81
N ALA A 515 -0.58 -2.11 -0.26
CA ALA A 515 -1.52 -2.30 -1.37
C ALA A 515 -2.75 -3.12 -0.96
N ALA A 516 -2.57 -4.28 -0.33
CA ALA A 516 -3.66 -5.18 0.03
C ALA A 516 -4.46 -4.71 1.26
N SER A 517 -3.82 -4.00 2.20
CA SER A 517 -4.45 -3.60 3.45
C SER A 517 -5.25 -2.28 3.37
N LEU A 518 -4.96 -1.39 2.42
CA LEU A 518 -5.57 -0.06 2.33
C LEU A 518 -7.10 -0.12 2.28
N GLN A 519 -7.66 -1.04 1.51
CA GLN A 519 -9.10 -1.22 1.36
C GLN A 519 -9.77 -1.60 2.68
N PHE A 520 -9.11 -2.44 3.48
CA PHE A 520 -9.56 -2.87 4.79
C PHE A 520 -9.63 -1.71 5.80
N PHE A 521 -8.50 -1.04 6.07
CA PHE A 521 -8.48 -0.03 7.13
C PHE A 521 -8.93 1.36 6.67
N SER A 522 -9.24 1.56 5.40
CA SER A 522 -9.97 2.73 4.91
C SER A 522 -11.48 2.50 4.77
N ASN A 523 -12.01 1.42 5.30
CA ASN A 523 -13.42 1.04 5.13
C ASN A 523 -13.88 1.10 3.67
N ASN A 524 -13.06 0.58 2.75
CA ASN A 524 -13.29 0.57 1.30
C ASN A 524 -13.39 1.95 0.61
N GLN A 525 -12.99 3.03 1.29
CA GLN A 525 -13.02 4.38 0.72
C GLN A 525 -11.87 4.62 -0.27
N TYR A 526 -10.73 3.99 -0.02
CA TYR A 526 -9.58 3.97 -0.91
C TYR A 526 -9.29 2.55 -1.38
N LYS A 527 -8.85 2.43 -2.60
CA LYS A 527 -8.59 1.16 -3.28
C LYS A 527 -7.26 1.21 -4.03
N ASN A 528 -6.65 0.06 -4.21
CA ASN A 528 -5.44 -0.11 -5.00
C ASN A 528 -5.69 -1.05 -6.18
N PRO A 529 -6.55 -0.67 -7.18
CA PRO A 529 -6.75 -1.50 -8.37
C PRO A 529 -5.42 -1.71 -9.09
N MET A 530 -4.99 -2.96 -9.23
CA MET A 530 -3.79 -3.28 -10.01
C MET A 530 -3.81 -4.72 -10.51
N LEU A 531 -3.19 -4.94 -11.68
CA LEU A 531 -2.94 -6.24 -12.26
C LEU A 531 -1.42 -6.47 -12.28
N VAL A 532 -0.92 -7.16 -11.27
CA VAL A 532 0.50 -7.44 -11.10
C VAL A 532 0.88 -8.67 -11.90
N ARG A 533 1.89 -8.57 -12.76
CA ARG A 533 2.48 -9.69 -13.47
C ARG A 533 3.74 -10.16 -12.77
N MET A 534 3.84 -11.46 -12.54
CA MET A 534 5.03 -12.09 -11.96
C MET A 534 5.37 -13.36 -12.77
N ALA A 535 6.56 -13.41 -13.35
CA ALA A 535 7.08 -14.63 -13.90
C ALA A 535 7.68 -15.50 -12.78
N GLY A 536 7.48 -16.82 -12.83
CA GLY A 536 7.95 -17.63 -11.71
C GLY A 536 7.82 -19.12 -11.92
N LEU A 537 7.71 -19.76 -10.80
CA LEU A 537 7.67 -21.18 -10.52
C LEU A 537 9.05 -21.87 -10.67
N GLY A 538 9.13 -23.12 -10.14
CA GLY A 538 10.40 -23.83 -9.96
C GLY A 538 11.07 -24.28 -11.24
N TYR A 539 10.29 -24.55 -12.28
CA TYR A 539 10.82 -25.06 -13.54
C TYR A 539 11.16 -23.90 -14.48
N GLN A 540 12.36 -23.96 -15.02
CA GLN A 540 12.84 -23.06 -16.07
C GLN A 540 13.95 -23.77 -16.84
N ARG A 541 13.97 -23.64 -18.16
CA ARG A 541 15.03 -24.21 -18.96
C ARG A 541 16.39 -23.59 -18.55
N GLY A 542 17.35 -24.45 -18.19
CA GLY A 542 18.69 -24.05 -17.81
C GLY A 542 18.92 -23.83 -16.31
N PHE A 543 17.89 -23.80 -15.48
CA PHE A 543 17.93 -23.60 -14.03
C PHE A 543 19.01 -22.65 -13.52
N GLY A 544 18.64 -21.39 -13.29
CA GLY A 544 19.50 -20.32 -12.77
C GLY A 544 19.63 -20.29 -11.24
N GLY A 545 19.16 -21.32 -10.54
CA GLY A 545 19.08 -21.37 -9.09
C GLY A 545 17.86 -20.62 -8.54
N HIS A 546 17.72 -20.57 -7.21
CA HIS A 546 16.53 -20.03 -6.53
C HIS A 546 16.25 -18.53 -6.79
N PHE A 547 17.19 -17.78 -7.34
CA PHE A 547 16.98 -16.38 -7.75
C PHE A 547 16.06 -16.24 -8.96
N HIS A 548 15.86 -17.29 -9.74
CA HIS A 548 15.00 -17.30 -10.92
C HIS A 548 13.97 -18.44 -10.89
N ASN A 549 14.26 -19.49 -10.14
CA ASN A 549 13.48 -20.70 -10.01
C ASN A 549 12.92 -20.77 -8.57
N ASP A 550 11.84 -20.04 -8.28
CA ASP A 550 11.29 -19.97 -6.93
C ASP A 550 9.78 -20.22 -6.92
N ASN A 551 9.33 -20.89 -5.87
CA ASN A 551 7.95 -21.28 -5.61
C ASN A 551 7.42 -20.67 -4.31
N SER A 552 7.78 -19.44 -3.98
CA SER A 552 7.34 -18.73 -2.76
C SER A 552 5.85 -18.36 -2.75
N ILE A 553 4.98 -19.17 -3.33
CA ILE A 553 3.53 -18.95 -3.38
C ILE A 553 2.95 -18.85 -1.97
N ALA A 554 3.53 -19.55 -0.99
CA ALA A 554 3.13 -19.47 0.42
C ALA A 554 3.09 -18.04 0.94
N ALA A 555 4.08 -17.21 0.57
CA ALA A 555 4.14 -15.81 0.98
C ALA A 555 3.00 -14.96 0.39
N LEU A 556 2.51 -15.29 -0.80
CA LEU A 556 1.34 -14.66 -1.39
C LEU A 556 0.03 -15.13 -0.74
N ARG A 557 -0.04 -16.41 -0.35
CA ARG A 557 -1.22 -16.98 0.31
C ARG A 557 -1.46 -16.41 1.70
N ASP A 558 -0.42 -15.97 2.40
CA ASP A 558 -0.52 -15.34 3.72
C ASP A 558 -1.07 -13.91 3.67
N ILE A 559 -1.19 -13.29 2.50
CA ILE A 559 -1.66 -11.90 2.38
C ILE A 559 -3.18 -11.85 2.18
N PRO A 560 -3.97 -11.36 3.16
CA PRO A 560 -5.40 -11.28 3.03
C PRO A 560 -5.84 -10.36 1.87
N GLY A 561 -6.87 -10.77 1.15
CA GLY A 561 -7.47 -9.95 0.09
C GLY A 561 -6.81 -10.02 -1.27
N LEU A 562 -5.68 -10.70 -1.45
CA LEU A 562 -5.10 -10.92 -2.78
C LEU A 562 -5.97 -11.85 -3.64
N VAL A 563 -5.80 -11.70 -4.95
CA VAL A 563 -6.23 -12.70 -5.94
C VAL A 563 -5.01 -13.17 -6.70
N VAL A 564 -4.76 -14.48 -6.76
CA VAL A 564 -3.63 -15.05 -7.49
C VAL A 564 -4.14 -16.08 -8.48
N GLY A 565 -3.92 -15.81 -9.77
CA GLY A 565 -4.21 -16.74 -10.87
C GLY A 565 -2.92 -17.23 -11.52
N CYS A 566 -2.85 -18.53 -11.85
CA CYS A 566 -1.71 -19.17 -12.49
C CYS A 566 -2.20 -20.03 -13.67
N PRO A 567 -2.08 -19.57 -14.92
CA PRO A 567 -2.54 -20.35 -16.07
C PRO A 567 -1.55 -21.46 -16.43
N SER A 568 -2.06 -22.57 -16.91
CA SER A 568 -1.28 -23.61 -17.57
C SER A 568 -1.37 -23.55 -19.11
N ARG A 569 -2.40 -22.88 -19.66
CA ARG A 569 -2.76 -22.82 -21.08
C ARG A 569 -2.82 -21.37 -21.57
N GLY A 570 -2.56 -21.17 -22.85
CA GLY A 570 -2.58 -19.84 -23.47
C GLY A 570 -3.99 -19.22 -23.55
N ASP A 571 -5.02 -20.01 -23.88
CA ASP A 571 -6.41 -19.56 -23.90
C ASP A 571 -6.92 -19.19 -22.50
N ASP A 572 -6.59 -20.00 -21.49
CA ASP A 572 -6.91 -19.71 -20.10
C ASP A 572 -6.22 -18.41 -19.63
N ALA A 573 -4.96 -18.21 -20.01
CA ALA A 573 -4.21 -16.99 -19.68
C ALA A 573 -4.93 -15.73 -20.15
N ALA A 574 -5.42 -15.70 -21.40
CA ALA A 574 -6.15 -14.56 -21.93
C ALA A 574 -7.47 -14.31 -21.18
N MET A 575 -8.24 -15.35 -20.91
CA MET A 575 -9.51 -15.24 -20.17
C MET A 575 -9.29 -14.84 -18.70
N MET A 576 -8.25 -15.37 -18.06
CA MET A 576 -7.90 -15.03 -16.67
C MET A 576 -7.45 -13.58 -16.55
N LEU A 577 -6.62 -13.08 -17.47
CA LEU A 577 -6.15 -11.70 -17.49
C LEU A 577 -7.33 -10.72 -17.61
N ARG A 578 -8.37 -11.04 -18.42
CA ARG A 578 -9.60 -10.25 -18.51
C ARG A 578 -10.33 -10.17 -17.17
N THR A 579 -10.45 -11.30 -16.48
CA THR A 579 -11.11 -11.37 -15.17
C THR A 579 -10.30 -10.65 -14.09
N LEU A 580 -8.98 -10.83 -14.04
CA LEU A 580 -8.12 -10.13 -13.07
C LEU A 580 -8.16 -8.61 -13.27
N ALA A 581 -8.11 -8.13 -14.52
CA ALA A 581 -8.26 -6.72 -14.82
C ALA A 581 -9.66 -6.18 -14.44
N ALA A 582 -10.72 -6.96 -14.65
CA ALA A 582 -12.07 -6.60 -14.24
C ALA A 582 -12.22 -6.56 -12.72
N LEU A 583 -11.64 -7.51 -11.97
CA LEU A 583 -11.59 -7.49 -10.50
C LEU A 583 -10.90 -6.23 -9.97
N ALA A 584 -9.75 -5.87 -10.56
CA ALA A 584 -9.07 -4.64 -10.23
C ALA A 584 -9.95 -3.41 -10.51
N LYS A 585 -10.53 -3.32 -11.71
CA LYS A 585 -11.31 -2.16 -12.15
C LYS A 585 -12.62 -1.97 -11.39
N VAL A 586 -13.37 -3.04 -11.13
CA VAL A 586 -14.71 -3.01 -10.53
C VAL A 586 -14.62 -2.94 -9.01
N ASP A 587 -13.86 -3.85 -8.42
CA ASP A 587 -13.83 -4.04 -6.97
C ASP A 587 -12.59 -3.45 -6.29
N GLY A 588 -11.63 -2.95 -7.08
CA GLY A 588 -10.40 -2.33 -6.57
C GLY A 588 -9.38 -3.34 -6.05
N ARG A 589 -9.46 -4.61 -6.51
CA ARG A 589 -8.63 -5.70 -6.03
C ARG A 589 -7.17 -5.60 -6.48
N VAL A 590 -6.26 -6.04 -5.62
CA VAL A 590 -4.89 -6.35 -5.99
C VAL A 590 -4.86 -7.76 -6.56
N ALA A 591 -4.66 -7.85 -7.88
CA ALA A 591 -4.73 -9.10 -8.63
C ALA A 591 -3.34 -9.47 -9.15
N ILE A 592 -2.88 -10.69 -8.88
CA ILE A 592 -1.58 -11.20 -9.31
C ILE A 592 -1.81 -12.27 -10.38
N PHE A 593 -1.13 -12.09 -11.50
CA PHE A 593 -1.04 -13.06 -12.57
C PHE A 593 0.34 -13.71 -12.55
N LEU A 594 0.40 -14.94 -12.05
CA LEU A 594 1.63 -15.70 -11.89
C LEU A 594 1.89 -16.52 -13.15
N GLU A 595 2.99 -16.24 -13.84
CA GLU A 595 3.29 -16.77 -15.15
C GLU A 595 4.34 -17.90 -15.07
N PRO A 596 3.98 -19.16 -15.38
CA PRO A 596 4.93 -20.28 -15.34
C PRO A 596 5.92 -20.19 -16.51
N ILE A 597 7.15 -19.79 -16.23
CA ILE A 597 8.19 -19.49 -17.23
C ILE A 597 8.47 -20.70 -18.13
N ALA A 598 8.53 -21.90 -17.56
CA ALA A 598 8.83 -23.12 -18.31
C ALA A 598 7.77 -23.41 -19.38
N MET A 599 6.56 -22.91 -19.22
CA MET A 599 5.45 -23.13 -20.15
C MET A 599 5.37 -22.07 -21.26
N TYR A 600 6.12 -20.97 -21.17
CA TYR A 600 6.01 -19.88 -22.13
C TYR A 600 6.10 -20.31 -23.58
N MET A 601 7.03 -21.20 -23.91
CA MET A 601 7.28 -21.66 -25.28
C MET A 601 6.78 -23.10 -25.54
N ALA A 602 6.09 -23.73 -24.57
CA ALA A 602 5.56 -25.06 -24.72
C ALA A 602 4.47 -25.07 -25.79
N LYS A 603 4.60 -25.96 -26.77
CA LYS A 603 3.68 -26.14 -27.90
C LYS A 603 3.12 -27.57 -27.94
N ASP A 604 3.86 -28.51 -27.42
CA ASP A 604 3.59 -29.95 -27.50
C ASP A 604 3.31 -30.48 -26.10
N LEU A 605 2.46 -31.50 -26.01
CA LEU A 605 2.12 -32.12 -24.73
C LEU A 605 2.72 -33.52 -24.59
N TYR A 606 2.47 -34.41 -25.54
CA TYR A 606 2.84 -35.82 -25.42
C TYR A 606 4.03 -36.22 -26.30
N ALA A 607 4.15 -35.62 -27.49
CA ALA A 607 5.24 -35.92 -28.42
C ALA A 607 5.70 -34.65 -29.11
N ALA A 608 6.98 -34.61 -29.47
CA ALA A 608 7.54 -33.49 -30.20
C ALA A 608 6.79 -33.26 -31.53
N GLY A 609 6.27 -32.07 -31.73
CA GLY A 609 5.53 -31.69 -32.94
C GLY A 609 4.02 -32.01 -32.92
N ASP A 610 3.46 -32.50 -31.80
CA ASP A 610 2.04 -32.79 -31.70
C ASP A 610 1.15 -31.53 -31.66
N GLY A 611 1.70 -30.38 -31.27
CA GLY A 611 0.98 -29.09 -31.21
C GLY A 611 -0.12 -29.03 -30.16
N GLU A 612 -0.30 -30.05 -29.32
CA GLU A 612 -1.42 -30.18 -28.40
C GLU A 612 -1.39 -29.20 -27.22
N TRP A 613 -0.30 -28.39 -27.09
CA TRP A 613 -0.20 -27.31 -26.11
C TRP A 613 -0.18 -25.91 -26.75
N SER A 614 -0.75 -25.81 -27.97
CA SER A 614 -1.01 -24.56 -28.65
C SER A 614 -2.51 -24.34 -28.80
N PHE A 615 -3.00 -23.14 -28.45
CA PHE A 615 -4.43 -22.87 -28.33
C PHE A 615 -4.85 -21.67 -29.21
N ALA A 616 -6.08 -21.70 -29.72
CA ALA A 616 -6.69 -20.55 -30.38
C ALA A 616 -6.92 -19.44 -29.33
N TYR A 617 -6.79 -18.19 -29.76
CA TYR A 617 -7.08 -17.06 -28.90
C TYR A 617 -8.59 -16.92 -28.69
N PRO A 618 -9.09 -16.82 -27.44
CA PRO A 618 -10.52 -16.68 -27.16
C PRO A 618 -11.05 -15.31 -27.61
N SER A 619 -12.30 -15.29 -28.11
CA SER A 619 -12.95 -14.03 -28.49
C SER A 619 -13.01 -13.04 -27.31
N PRO A 620 -13.05 -11.71 -27.56
CA PRO A 620 -12.96 -10.68 -26.51
C PRO A 620 -14.04 -10.75 -25.44
N ASP A 621 -15.20 -11.33 -25.73
CA ASP A 621 -16.34 -11.54 -24.85
C ASP A 621 -16.23 -12.81 -23.99
N GLN A 622 -15.19 -13.60 -24.17
CA GLN A 622 -14.93 -14.78 -23.35
C GLN A 622 -14.03 -14.41 -22.15
N ALA A 623 -14.44 -14.77 -20.97
CA ALA A 623 -13.70 -14.59 -19.72
C ALA A 623 -13.90 -15.79 -18.81
N MET A 624 -12.97 -16.00 -17.90
CA MET A 624 -13.01 -17.11 -16.96
C MET A 624 -13.52 -16.63 -15.61
N PRO A 625 -14.54 -17.24 -15.02
CA PRO A 625 -14.99 -16.91 -13.67
C PRO A 625 -13.89 -17.10 -12.63
N LEU A 626 -13.85 -16.21 -11.62
CA LEU A 626 -12.95 -16.36 -10.49
C LEU A 626 -13.24 -17.68 -9.75
N GLY A 627 -12.19 -18.45 -9.49
CA GLY A 627 -12.24 -19.71 -8.76
C GLY A 627 -12.61 -20.93 -9.61
N GLU A 628 -12.92 -20.79 -10.91
CA GLU A 628 -13.26 -21.93 -11.77
C GLU A 628 -12.02 -22.73 -12.17
N ALA A 629 -11.94 -24.00 -11.79
CA ALA A 629 -10.91 -24.94 -12.22
C ALA A 629 -11.22 -25.54 -13.60
N ARG A 630 -10.19 -25.99 -14.31
CA ARG A 630 -10.34 -26.79 -15.52
C ARG A 630 -10.23 -28.28 -15.18
N VAL A 631 -11.15 -29.07 -15.71
CA VAL A 631 -11.17 -30.51 -15.49
C VAL A 631 -10.89 -31.23 -16.79
N TYR A 632 -9.93 -32.14 -16.77
CA TYR A 632 -9.59 -33.04 -17.87
C TYR A 632 -10.11 -34.45 -17.52
N ASN A 633 -10.80 -35.11 -18.44
CA ASN A 633 -11.42 -36.43 -18.26
C ASN A 633 -12.41 -36.47 -17.06
N ASP A 634 -13.42 -35.60 -17.09
CA ASP A 634 -14.36 -35.39 -15.98
C ASP A 634 -15.13 -36.66 -15.56
N ALA A 635 -15.30 -37.62 -16.46
CA ALA A 635 -15.94 -38.90 -16.15
C ALA A 635 -15.08 -39.85 -15.29
N ALA A 636 -13.76 -39.64 -15.25
CA ALA A 636 -12.84 -40.51 -14.51
C ALA A 636 -12.94 -40.28 -12.98
N ASN A 637 -12.86 -41.37 -12.21
CA ASN A 637 -12.95 -41.30 -10.75
C ASN A 637 -12.03 -42.29 -10.00
N ASP A 638 -11.24 -43.10 -10.70
CA ASP A 638 -10.31 -44.03 -10.04
C ASP A 638 -9.16 -43.28 -9.35
N LEU A 639 -8.65 -42.21 -10.00
CA LEU A 639 -7.68 -41.31 -9.45
C LEU A 639 -8.01 -39.86 -9.87
N ILE A 640 -8.07 -38.95 -8.93
CA ILE A 640 -8.16 -37.50 -9.20
C ILE A 640 -6.87 -36.82 -8.79
N ILE A 641 -6.26 -36.08 -9.73
CA ILE A 641 -5.05 -35.32 -9.51
C ILE A 641 -5.38 -33.82 -9.46
N PHE A 642 -5.16 -33.18 -8.32
CA PHE A 642 -5.23 -31.72 -8.19
C PHE A 642 -3.86 -31.11 -8.43
N THR A 643 -3.80 -30.07 -9.27
CA THR A 643 -2.53 -29.43 -9.63
C THR A 643 -2.75 -28.03 -10.20
N TYR A 644 -1.66 -27.35 -10.58
CA TYR A 644 -1.65 -26.06 -11.26
C TYR A 644 -0.34 -25.85 -12.05
N GLY A 645 -0.30 -24.85 -12.91
CA GLY A 645 0.90 -24.43 -13.61
C GLY A 645 1.62 -25.59 -14.33
N ASN A 646 2.90 -25.79 -14.05
CA ASN A 646 3.71 -26.85 -14.68
C ASN A 646 3.19 -28.25 -14.36
N GLY A 647 2.63 -28.44 -13.17
CA GLY A 647 2.06 -29.72 -12.73
C GLY A 647 0.96 -30.24 -13.64
N VAL A 648 0.26 -29.40 -14.39
CA VAL A 648 -0.82 -29.81 -15.30
C VAL A 648 -0.30 -30.67 -16.44
N THR A 649 0.71 -30.21 -17.17
CA THR A 649 1.28 -31.00 -18.29
C THR A 649 1.96 -32.28 -17.82
N MET A 650 2.65 -32.22 -16.68
CA MET A 650 3.25 -33.41 -16.06
C MET A 650 2.20 -34.43 -15.64
N SER A 651 1.10 -33.97 -15.01
CA SER A 651 0.01 -34.85 -14.58
C SER A 651 -0.75 -35.48 -15.76
N LEU A 652 -0.93 -34.73 -16.87
CA LEU A 652 -1.56 -35.26 -18.07
C LEU A 652 -0.71 -36.35 -18.74
N ARG A 653 0.63 -36.17 -18.76
CA ARG A 653 1.53 -37.21 -19.27
C ARG A 653 1.60 -38.42 -18.34
N ALA A 654 1.73 -38.19 -17.04
CA ALA A 654 1.71 -39.23 -16.03
C ALA A 654 0.39 -40.02 -16.04
N ALA A 655 -0.77 -39.37 -16.29
CA ALA A 655 -2.06 -40.02 -16.37
C ALA A 655 -2.07 -41.14 -17.40
N ARG A 656 -1.51 -40.93 -18.60
CA ARG A 656 -1.42 -42.00 -19.63
C ARG A 656 -0.59 -43.19 -19.16
N GLU A 657 0.48 -42.97 -18.44
CA GLU A 657 1.30 -44.08 -17.90
C GLU A 657 0.58 -44.80 -16.75
N ILE A 658 -0.15 -44.09 -15.89
CA ILE A 658 -0.96 -44.66 -14.81
C ILE A 658 -2.12 -45.46 -15.39
N GLU A 659 -2.81 -44.95 -16.39
CA GLU A 659 -3.90 -45.67 -17.09
C GLU A 659 -3.40 -46.98 -17.70
N LYS A 660 -2.23 -46.96 -18.33
CA LYS A 660 -1.58 -48.14 -18.92
C LYS A 660 -1.09 -49.13 -17.87
N ALA A 661 -0.50 -48.66 -16.77
CA ALA A 661 0.11 -49.53 -15.77
C ALA A 661 -0.90 -50.11 -14.76
N GLN A 662 -1.91 -49.32 -14.38
CA GLN A 662 -2.87 -49.66 -13.31
C GLN A 662 -4.28 -49.98 -13.84
N GLY A 663 -4.58 -49.61 -15.09
CA GLY A 663 -5.93 -49.70 -15.64
C GLY A 663 -6.93 -48.69 -15.03
N TRP A 664 -6.43 -47.62 -14.38
CA TRP A 664 -7.27 -46.61 -13.76
C TRP A 664 -7.62 -45.51 -14.75
N ASN A 665 -8.84 -45.00 -14.65
CA ASN A 665 -9.20 -43.74 -15.31
C ASN A 665 -8.75 -42.56 -14.45
N VAL A 666 -8.01 -41.64 -15.04
CA VAL A 666 -7.41 -40.52 -14.30
C VAL A 666 -8.06 -39.19 -14.70
N ARG A 667 -8.52 -38.43 -13.71
CA ARG A 667 -8.99 -37.06 -13.87
C ARG A 667 -7.91 -36.09 -13.41
N VAL A 668 -7.61 -35.05 -14.19
CA VAL A 668 -6.70 -33.97 -13.78
C VAL A 668 -7.50 -32.70 -13.61
N VAL A 669 -7.35 -32.07 -12.45
CA VAL A 669 -8.00 -30.79 -12.06
C VAL A 669 -6.93 -29.71 -11.99
N ASP A 670 -6.92 -28.82 -12.98
CA ASP A 670 -6.11 -27.61 -12.98
C ASP A 670 -6.83 -26.52 -12.18
N LEU A 671 -6.27 -26.19 -11.01
CA LEU A 671 -6.87 -25.24 -10.08
C LEU A 671 -6.97 -23.83 -10.68
N ARG A 672 -6.00 -23.38 -11.45
CA ARG A 672 -5.88 -22.05 -12.08
C ARG A 672 -5.86 -20.86 -11.09
N TRP A 673 -6.71 -20.88 -10.06
CA TRP A 673 -6.83 -19.86 -9.03
C TRP A 673 -6.25 -20.38 -7.72
N LEU A 674 -5.16 -19.76 -7.26
CA LEU A 674 -4.40 -20.22 -6.08
C LEU A 674 -4.78 -19.44 -4.82
N VAL A 675 -5.30 -18.22 -4.98
CA VAL A 675 -5.81 -17.37 -3.90
C VAL A 675 -7.01 -16.57 -4.44
N PRO A 676 -8.20 -16.70 -3.82
CA PRO A 676 -8.57 -17.79 -2.91
C PRO A 676 -8.73 -19.12 -3.65
N LEU A 677 -8.53 -20.22 -2.95
CA LEU A 677 -8.92 -21.54 -3.46
C LEU A 677 -10.45 -21.65 -3.51
N ASN A 678 -10.97 -22.32 -4.53
CA ASN A 678 -12.39 -22.66 -4.58
C ASN A 678 -12.64 -23.98 -3.87
N GLU A 679 -12.77 -23.92 -2.54
CA GLU A 679 -12.98 -25.09 -1.67
C GLU A 679 -14.21 -25.90 -2.07
N ALA A 680 -15.29 -25.23 -2.47
CA ALA A 680 -16.51 -25.91 -2.91
C ALA A 680 -16.28 -26.77 -4.17
N GLN A 681 -15.52 -26.27 -5.14
CA GLN A 681 -15.20 -27.03 -6.35
C GLN A 681 -14.20 -28.15 -6.05
N ILE A 682 -13.21 -27.91 -5.18
CA ILE A 682 -12.27 -28.96 -4.72
C ILE A 682 -13.08 -30.09 -4.05
N ALA A 683 -13.97 -29.77 -3.13
CA ALA A 683 -14.83 -30.72 -2.45
C ALA A 683 -15.72 -31.50 -3.43
N ALA A 684 -16.33 -30.83 -4.41
CA ALA A 684 -17.16 -31.45 -5.43
C ALA A 684 -16.37 -32.47 -6.27
N GLN A 685 -15.13 -32.18 -6.62
CA GLN A 685 -14.26 -33.10 -7.33
C GLN A 685 -13.84 -34.28 -6.42
N ALA A 686 -13.45 -33.99 -5.18
CA ALA A 686 -13.01 -35.01 -4.20
C ALA A 686 -14.14 -36.03 -3.86
N LYS A 687 -15.39 -35.57 -3.84
CA LYS A 687 -16.57 -36.43 -3.53
C LYS A 687 -16.65 -37.68 -4.38
N THR A 688 -16.22 -37.63 -5.63
CA THR A 688 -16.30 -38.75 -6.57
C THR A 688 -15.02 -39.57 -6.66
N ALA A 689 -13.97 -39.17 -5.97
CA ALA A 689 -12.66 -39.78 -6.05
C ALA A 689 -12.56 -41.07 -5.25
N LYS A 690 -12.05 -42.12 -5.87
CA LYS A 690 -11.60 -43.34 -5.13
C LYS A 690 -10.22 -43.14 -4.50
N ARG A 691 -9.37 -42.31 -5.15
CA ARG A 691 -8.02 -41.93 -4.72
C ARG A 691 -7.73 -40.50 -5.12
N ILE A 692 -6.89 -39.81 -4.35
CA ILE A 692 -6.51 -38.43 -4.61
C ILE A 692 -4.99 -38.30 -4.65
N LEU A 693 -4.49 -37.56 -5.63
CA LEU A 693 -3.11 -37.15 -5.70
C LEU A 693 -3.06 -35.63 -5.79
N ILE A 694 -2.19 -35.00 -5.01
CA ILE A 694 -1.97 -33.56 -5.08
C ILE A 694 -0.56 -33.34 -5.62
N VAL A 695 -0.44 -32.71 -6.80
CA VAL A 695 0.81 -32.39 -7.44
C VAL A 695 1.04 -30.90 -7.34
N ASP A 696 2.01 -30.54 -6.51
CA ASP A 696 2.33 -29.15 -6.17
C ASP A 696 3.85 -28.94 -6.28
N GLU A 697 4.27 -28.11 -7.21
CA GLU A 697 5.70 -27.80 -7.36
C GLU A 697 6.26 -26.90 -6.25
N GLY A 698 5.42 -26.43 -5.34
CA GLY A 698 5.83 -25.74 -4.11
C GLY A 698 6.61 -26.64 -3.18
N ARG A 699 7.20 -26.04 -2.16
CA ARG A 699 7.90 -26.77 -1.09
C ARG A 699 6.94 -27.67 -0.33
N HIS A 700 7.49 -28.69 0.35
CA HIS A 700 6.70 -29.61 1.17
C HIS A 700 5.84 -28.85 2.20
N SER A 701 6.41 -27.80 2.81
CA SER A 701 5.73 -26.97 3.82
C SER A 701 5.04 -25.76 3.19
N ALA A 702 3.82 -25.44 3.66
CA ALA A 702 3.05 -24.26 3.33
C ALA A 702 2.61 -24.11 1.85
N GLY A 703 2.73 -25.17 1.05
CA GLY A 703 2.34 -25.19 -0.36
C GLY A 703 0.82 -25.04 -0.58
N VAL A 704 0.43 -24.84 -1.84
CA VAL A 704 -0.99 -24.82 -2.27
C VAL A 704 -1.68 -26.14 -1.95
N GLY A 705 -0.94 -27.24 -2.08
CA GLY A 705 -1.45 -28.59 -1.82
C GLY A 705 -1.95 -28.82 -0.40
N GLU A 706 -1.38 -28.13 0.61
CA GLU A 706 -1.89 -28.19 1.99
C GLU A 706 -3.30 -27.58 2.09
N GLY A 707 -3.53 -26.45 1.43
CA GLY A 707 -4.87 -25.87 1.36
C GLY A 707 -5.90 -26.76 0.65
N VAL A 708 -5.47 -27.46 -0.40
CA VAL A 708 -6.32 -28.44 -1.10
C VAL A 708 -6.71 -29.60 -0.17
N ILE A 709 -5.75 -30.15 0.58
CA ILE A 709 -6.03 -31.24 1.56
C ILE A 709 -6.96 -30.74 2.65
N THR A 710 -6.73 -29.55 3.19
CA THR A 710 -7.59 -28.96 4.22
C THR A 710 -9.03 -28.84 3.71
N ALA A 711 -9.23 -28.28 2.50
CA ALA A 711 -10.56 -28.18 1.89
C ALA A 711 -11.24 -29.55 1.71
N ILE A 712 -10.50 -30.58 1.32
CA ILE A 712 -10.99 -31.95 1.17
C ILE A 712 -11.40 -32.53 2.53
N ALA A 713 -10.57 -32.36 3.55
CA ALA A 713 -10.80 -32.88 4.90
C ALA A 713 -11.99 -32.20 5.57
N GLU A 714 -12.11 -30.88 5.50
CA GLU A 714 -13.21 -30.11 6.07
C GLU A 714 -14.55 -30.41 5.37
N ALA A 715 -14.52 -30.76 4.08
CA ALA A 715 -15.69 -31.22 3.35
C ALA A 715 -16.12 -32.66 3.70
N GLY A 716 -15.41 -33.32 4.59
CA GLY A 716 -15.73 -34.69 5.04
C GLY A 716 -15.15 -35.83 4.18
N PHE A 717 -14.25 -35.53 3.24
CA PHE A 717 -13.63 -36.51 2.34
C PHE A 717 -12.20 -36.89 2.75
N GLY A 718 -11.76 -36.54 3.97
CA GLY A 718 -10.40 -36.80 4.47
C GLY A 718 -10.05 -38.31 4.60
N ALA A 719 -11.04 -39.21 4.59
CA ALA A 719 -10.80 -40.65 4.60
C ALA A 719 -10.44 -41.23 3.21
N THR A 720 -10.60 -40.47 2.12
CA THR A 720 -10.20 -40.92 0.78
C THR A 720 -8.68 -41.06 0.74
N PRO A 721 -8.13 -42.20 0.30
CA PRO A 721 -6.69 -42.40 0.21
C PRO A 721 -6.04 -41.30 -0.64
N PHE A 722 -5.01 -40.63 -0.08
CA PHE A 722 -4.32 -39.56 -0.80
C PHE A 722 -2.82 -39.57 -0.62
N LYS A 723 -2.10 -38.98 -1.56
CA LYS A 723 -0.69 -38.64 -1.47
C LYS A 723 -0.40 -37.24 -2.03
N ARG A 724 0.70 -36.64 -1.58
CA ARG A 724 1.26 -35.44 -2.16
C ARG A 724 2.54 -35.74 -2.93
N VAL A 725 2.70 -35.12 -4.07
CA VAL A 725 3.96 -35.05 -4.83
C VAL A 725 4.36 -33.58 -4.83
N VAL A 726 5.38 -33.24 -4.07
CA VAL A 726 5.77 -31.86 -3.73
C VAL A 726 7.27 -31.68 -3.83
N GLY A 727 7.73 -30.43 -3.98
CA GLY A 727 9.14 -30.08 -3.89
C GLY A 727 9.71 -30.28 -2.48
N ALA A 728 11.01 -30.43 -2.39
CA ALA A 728 11.71 -30.48 -1.11
C ALA A 728 11.73 -29.11 -0.41
N ASP A 729 11.81 -29.11 0.93
CA ASP A 729 12.00 -27.88 1.72
C ASP A 729 13.43 -27.36 1.60
N THR A 730 13.75 -26.85 0.43
CA THR A 730 15.08 -26.31 0.10
C THR A 730 14.99 -25.23 -0.97
N TYR A 731 16.09 -24.58 -1.24
CA TYR A 731 16.26 -23.72 -2.41
C TYR A 731 16.53 -24.56 -3.66
N THR A 732 16.03 -24.11 -4.81
CA THR A 732 16.28 -24.77 -6.10
C THR A 732 17.75 -24.60 -6.49
N PRO A 733 18.51 -25.69 -6.64
CA PRO A 733 19.92 -25.62 -7.04
C PRO A 733 20.09 -25.38 -8.55
N LEU A 734 21.32 -25.26 -8.99
CA LEU A 734 21.68 -25.07 -10.40
C LEU A 734 21.56 -26.36 -11.22
N ALA A 735 21.26 -26.19 -12.51
CA ALA A 735 21.31 -27.24 -13.53
C ALA A 735 20.55 -28.53 -13.17
N GLY A 736 21.10 -29.70 -13.46
CA GLY A 736 20.46 -31.00 -13.24
C GLY A 736 20.12 -31.32 -11.78
N ALA A 737 20.80 -30.71 -10.81
CA ALA A 737 20.49 -30.87 -9.40
C ALA A 737 19.11 -30.36 -9.01
N ALA A 738 18.52 -29.43 -9.79
CA ALA A 738 17.17 -28.96 -9.58
C ALA A 738 16.11 -30.07 -9.66
N PHE A 739 16.34 -31.07 -10.52
CA PHE A 739 15.43 -32.22 -10.65
C PHE A 739 15.46 -33.19 -9.46
N LEU A 740 16.42 -33.04 -8.54
CA LEU A 740 16.47 -33.84 -7.30
C LEU A 740 15.53 -33.24 -6.21
N VAL A 741 15.11 -31.99 -6.37
CA VAL A 741 14.34 -31.28 -5.36
C VAL A 741 12.96 -30.82 -5.85
N LEU A 742 12.72 -30.88 -7.14
CA LEU A 742 11.44 -30.59 -7.77
C LEU A 742 10.75 -31.89 -8.19
N PRO A 743 9.39 -32.00 -8.05
CA PRO A 743 8.68 -33.19 -8.45
C PRO A 743 8.74 -33.41 -9.97
N GLY A 744 8.75 -34.66 -10.41
CA GLY A 744 8.72 -35.06 -11.82
C GLY A 744 7.59 -36.00 -12.17
N GLU A 745 7.44 -36.34 -13.44
CA GLU A 745 6.41 -37.26 -13.94
C GLU A 745 6.55 -38.66 -13.31
N ASN A 746 7.78 -39.15 -13.13
CA ASN A 746 8.04 -40.44 -12.48
C ASN A 746 7.59 -40.45 -11.03
N ASP A 747 7.72 -39.31 -10.30
CA ASP A 747 7.26 -39.20 -8.92
C ASP A 747 5.73 -39.26 -8.83
N ILE A 748 5.04 -38.67 -9.83
CA ILE A 748 3.58 -38.73 -9.94
C ILE A 748 3.11 -40.18 -10.15
N VAL A 749 3.73 -40.93 -11.08
CA VAL A 749 3.43 -42.33 -11.37
C VAL A 749 3.74 -43.20 -10.15
N ALA A 750 4.87 -43.02 -9.50
CA ALA A 750 5.24 -43.78 -8.30
C ALA A 750 4.29 -43.53 -7.13
N ALA A 751 3.90 -42.25 -6.91
CA ALA A 751 2.94 -41.90 -5.87
C ALA A 751 1.54 -42.50 -6.14
N ALA A 752 1.10 -42.51 -7.39
CA ALA A 752 -0.15 -43.19 -7.77
C ALA A 752 -0.08 -44.71 -7.50
N SER A 753 0.98 -45.37 -7.91
CA SER A 753 1.20 -46.79 -7.65
C SER A 753 1.20 -47.13 -6.15
N ALA A 754 1.61 -46.23 -5.31
CA ALA A 754 1.58 -46.44 -3.85
C ALA A 754 0.23 -46.11 -3.20
N LEU A 755 -0.82 -45.84 -3.97
CA LEU A 755 -2.20 -45.69 -3.54
C LEU A 755 -3.07 -46.97 -3.88
N THR A 756 -2.42 -48.05 -4.33
CA THR A 756 -3.08 -49.32 -4.63
C THR A 756 -3.67 -49.99 -3.38
#